data_516ba362db1ed9b97f231088d01f55af
#
_entry.id   516ba362db1ed9b97f231088d01f55af
#
_cell.length_a   1.000
_cell.length_b   1.000
_cell.length_c   1.000
_cell.angle_alpha   90.00
_cell.angle_beta   90.00
_cell.angle_gamma   90.00
#
_symmetry.space_group_name_H-M   'P 1'
#
loop_
_entity.id
_entity.type
_entity.pdbx_description
1 polymer ?
#
loop_
_entity_poly.entity_id
_entity_poly.type
_entity_poly.pdbx_seq_one_letter_code
_entity_poly.pdbx_strand_id
1 'polypeptide(L)'
;MAPRRLAVSLNPLWYHYVAAATLGCALLLGLFRYYVIDRLDPIHCNALLTKGRWLDHAFKNWQPEGCMMYNYQPKDVETCINTKPIVFIGDSVTRQLFFQTAHVVDSTLPSAPPDDEHKHSDHLLTAKSGIQLSFHWDPFLNTSDTQKYIHPNVYQAGERPALLVVGSGLWYLRYPDSGGLPAWELKIESTLDALSDPANRPADTVAFLPVEDVIPSKLSKDRAESMRSSDIDAMNSDLLHRIRPPHINDPFAFFAPASQRESPIALPLVFNSMLDPSQTDDGLHFSDTVVKMQANVLLNLRCNDVLPKTFPIDKTCCRSYPWPSPIHLLVLAAVILWGPVIWFLPRRLGGNANMPWVTEEQIPALVISGSLALIYLADRTGFWLKEQKQFSPWSFGFLCFLSLAVGLLTVKRADNDLGFLNRDQTDEWKGWMQIAILIYHYFGASKISGIYNPIRVLVASYLFMTGYGHTTFYIKKADFGFLRVAHILVRLNLYTLFLAYTMNTDYISYYFSPLVSMWYLIIYGTMFAGSQYNDRTVFLVGKILLSMALVTWFMKEPWLLETVFSFLEHLCGIHWSAREWSFRANLDLWIVYFGMFTAIAVIKIREYRLTDIPQWPLVAKGGIGLSAVVLLWYFAFELSQPDKFVYNTWHPYISFLPVGAFVVLRNANGVLRSASSKAFAFIGRCSLETFIIQYHLWLAGDTKGILSHRRDHEMDMRYEETTLAPYCRRNEQSSICAVVSE
;
A
#
# COMPACT_ATOMS: atom_id res chain seq x y z
N MET A 1 -34.00 -7.46 -45.34
CA MET A 1 -32.56 -7.11 -45.47
C MET A 1 -32.00 -7.06 -44.04
N ALA A 2 -31.24 -8.10 -43.65
CA ALA A 2 -30.57 -8.12 -42.37
C ALA A 2 -29.33 -7.21 -42.44
N PRO A 3 -29.02 -6.42 -41.40
CA PRO A 3 -27.82 -5.57 -41.40
C PRO A 3 -26.57 -6.44 -41.38
N ARG A 4 -25.76 -6.35 -42.44
CA ARG A 4 -24.40 -6.91 -42.47
C ARG A 4 -23.61 -6.29 -41.30
N ARG A 5 -23.39 -7.06 -40.25
CA ARG A 5 -22.38 -6.72 -39.24
C ARG A 5 -21.02 -6.76 -39.95
N LEU A 6 -20.40 -5.59 -40.11
CA LEU A 6 -19.00 -5.46 -40.43
C LEU A 6 -18.20 -6.16 -39.30
N ALA A 7 -17.92 -7.45 -39.50
CA ALA A 7 -16.95 -8.14 -38.68
C ALA A 7 -15.57 -7.62 -39.11
N VAL A 8 -15.10 -6.58 -38.47
CA VAL A 8 -13.68 -6.22 -38.53
C VAL A 8 -12.93 -7.41 -37.97
N SER A 9 -12.31 -8.20 -38.82
CA SER A 9 -11.40 -9.27 -38.41
C SER A 9 -10.12 -8.60 -37.88
N LEU A 10 -10.13 -8.22 -36.62
CA LEU A 10 -8.92 -7.74 -35.94
C LEU A 10 -7.89 -8.88 -35.94
N ASN A 11 -6.65 -8.56 -36.32
CA ASN A 11 -5.53 -9.48 -36.20
C ASN A 11 -5.53 -10.07 -34.78
N PRO A 12 -5.46 -11.39 -34.55
CA PRO A 12 -5.48 -11.97 -33.21
C PRO A 12 -4.38 -11.46 -32.30
N LEU A 13 -3.35 -10.80 -32.83
CA LEU A 13 -2.25 -10.19 -32.04
C LEU A 13 -2.49 -8.71 -31.66
N TRP A 14 -3.59 -8.09 -32.07
CA TRP A 14 -3.82 -6.64 -31.84
C TRP A 14 -3.71 -6.23 -30.35
N TYR A 15 -4.18 -7.08 -29.45
CA TYR A 15 -4.11 -6.81 -28.01
C TYR A 15 -2.66 -6.81 -27.48
N HIS A 16 -1.76 -7.59 -28.04
CA HIS A 16 -0.33 -7.55 -27.71
C HIS A 16 0.31 -6.23 -28.18
N TYR A 17 -0.06 -5.74 -29.37
CA TYR A 17 0.44 -4.43 -29.84
C TYR A 17 -0.08 -3.28 -29.00
N VAL A 18 -1.36 -3.32 -28.57
CA VAL A 18 -1.92 -2.32 -27.65
C VAL A 18 -1.21 -2.37 -26.32
N ALA A 19 -1.00 -3.55 -25.75
CA ALA A 19 -0.26 -3.71 -24.50
C ALA A 19 1.18 -3.19 -24.63
N ALA A 20 1.90 -3.54 -25.69
CA ALA A 20 3.27 -3.07 -25.95
C ALA A 20 3.32 -1.54 -26.13
N ALA A 21 2.36 -0.96 -26.84
CA ALA A 21 2.25 0.50 -27.01
C ALA A 21 1.98 1.19 -25.66
N THR A 22 1.06 0.68 -24.85
CA THR A 22 0.75 1.23 -23.52
C THR A 22 1.98 1.18 -22.60
N LEU A 23 2.69 0.05 -22.57
CA LEU A 23 3.92 -0.10 -21.80
C LEU A 23 5.02 0.83 -22.32
N GLY A 24 5.19 0.94 -23.64
CA GLY A 24 6.14 1.87 -24.25
C GLY A 24 5.84 3.34 -23.87
N CYS A 25 4.58 3.75 -23.95
CA CYS A 25 4.16 5.09 -23.51
C CYS A 25 4.42 5.32 -22.01
N ALA A 26 4.11 4.35 -21.16
CA ALA A 26 4.36 4.45 -19.72
C ALA A 26 5.87 4.59 -19.41
N LEU A 27 6.72 3.83 -20.10
CA LEU A 27 8.18 3.93 -19.99
C LEU A 27 8.70 5.29 -20.46
N LEU A 28 8.24 5.78 -21.61
CA LEU A 28 8.65 7.09 -22.16
C LEU A 28 8.22 8.23 -21.24
N LEU A 29 7.00 8.19 -20.71
CA LEU A 29 6.53 9.17 -19.73
C LEU A 29 7.34 9.14 -18.44
N GLY A 30 7.68 7.96 -17.94
CA GLY A 30 8.54 7.78 -16.77
C GLY A 30 9.96 8.33 -17.01
N LEU A 31 10.56 8.06 -18.17
CA LEU A 31 11.86 8.61 -18.56
C LEU A 31 11.82 10.13 -18.66
N PHE A 32 10.79 10.68 -19.32
CA PHE A 32 10.60 12.12 -19.44
C PHE A 32 10.43 12.78 -18.08
N ARG A 33 9.63 12.19 -17.17
CA ARG A 33 9.51 12.68 -15.81
C ARG A 33 10.87 12.68 -15.11
N TYR A 34 11.54 11.53 -15.06
CA TYR A 34 12.76 11.35 -14.28
C TYR A 34 13.93 12.22 -14.73
N TYR A 35 14.13 12.37 -16.06
CA TYR A 35 15.28 13.08 -16.62
C TYR A 35 15.00 14.54 -17.01
N VAL A 36 13.74 14.93 -17.18
CA VAL A 36 13.38 16.27 -17.66
C VAL A 36 12.59 17.05 -16.62
N ILE A 37 11.45 16.53 -16.15
CA ILE A 37 10.56 17.26 -15.24
C ILE A 37 11.16 17.33 -13.84
N ASP A 38 11.48 16.18 -13.25
CA ASP A 38 11.94 16.07 -11.86
C ASP A 38 13.46 15.88 -11.76
N ARG A 39 14.20 16.44 -12.72
CA ARG A 39 15.65 16.27 -12.87
C ARG A 39 16.45 16.57 -11.59
N LEU A 40 16.02 17.57 -10.82
CA LEU A 40 16.70 18.03 -9.61
C LEU A 40 16.32 17.20 -8.37
N ASP A 41 15.12 16.61 -8.35
CA ASP A 41 14.62 15.76 -7.26
C ASP A 41 13.83 14.57 -7.82
N PRO A 42 14.50 13.60 -8.46
CA PRO A 42 13.82 12.51 -9.16
C PRO A 42 12.97 11.60 -8.27
N ILE A 43 13.26 11.56 -6.97
CA ILE A 43 12.56 10.74 -5.97
C ILE A 43 11.65 11.57 -5.04
N HIS A 44 11.49 12.85 -5.32
CA HIS A 44 10.67 13.81 -4.55
C HIS A 44 10.99 13.86 -3.06
N CYS A 45 12.28 13.81 -2.72
CA CYS A 45 12.74 13.89 -1.35
C CYS A 45 12.49 15.28 -0.74
N ASN A 46 12.66 16.34 -1.53
CA ASN A 46 12.39 17.70 -1.09
C ASN A 46 10.90 17.94 -0.77
N ALA A 47 10.00 17.15 -1.34
CA ALA A 47 8.58 17.22 -1.04
C ALA A 47 8.27 16.88 0.43
N LEU A 48 9.09 16.04 1.09
CA LEU A 48 8.97 15.77 2.52
C LEU A 48 9.01 17.05 3.37
N LEU A 49 9.79 18.05 2.92
CA LEU A 49 10.00 19.31 3.63
C LEU A 49 9.20 20.50 3.07
N THR A 50 8.65 20.36 1.84
CA THR A 50 8.08 21.53 1.13
C THR A 50 6.65 21.38 0.67
N LYS A 51 6.18 20.15 0.33
CA LYS A 51 4.88 19.95 -0.30
C LYS A 51 4.19 18.68 0.18
N GLY A 52 2.91 18.78 0.46
CA GLY A 52 2.09 17.63 0.81
C GLY A 52 0.62 18.00 0.99
N ARG A 53 -0.17 17.02 1.39
CA ARG A 53 -1.60 17.20 1.66
C ARG A 53 -2.08 16.25 2.75
N TRP A 54 -3.14 16.64 3.42
CA TRP A 54 -3.87 15.76 4.33
C TRP A 54 -4.67 14.72 3.54
N LEU A 55 -4.62 13.47 3.97
CA LEU A 55 -5.37 12.37 3.35
C LEU A 55 -6.73 12.14 4.02
N ASP A 56 -6.95 12.71 5.19
CA ASP A 56 -8.18 12.55 5.97
C ASP A 56 -8.53 13.84 6.73
N HIS A 57 -9.82 14.06 6.95
CA HIS A 57 -10.34 15.19 7.73
C HIS A 57 -10.04 15.10 9.24
N ALA A 58 -9.49 13.98 9.72
CA ALA A 58 -9.09 13.81 11.10
C ALA A 58 -7.62 14.21 11.33
N PHE A 59 -6.93 14.71 10.32
CA PHE A 59 -5.53 15.19 10.35
C PHE A 59 -4.54 14.15 10.91
N LYS A 60 -4.79 12.86 10.60
CA LYS A 60 -3.97 11.73 11.10
C LYS A 60 -2.96 11.21 10.08
N ASN A 61 -3.16 11.50 8.80
CA ASN A 61 -2.30 10.99 7.73
C ASN A 61 -1.93 12.12 6.77
N TRP A 62 -0.66 12.49 6.79
CA TRP A 62 -0.06 13.44 5.88
C TRP A 62 0.64 12.71 4.73
N GLN A 63 0.49 13.20 3.51
CA GLN A 63 1.15 12.67 2.32
C GLN A 63 2.03 13.73 1.67
N PRO A 64 3.36 13.64 1.79
CA PRO A 64 4.28 14.39 0.96
C PRO A 64 4.13 13.99 -0.51
N GLU A 65 4.24 14.94 -1.42
CA GLU A 65 4.02 14.70 -2.86
C GLU A 65 5.05 13.70 -3.41
N GLY A 66 4.58 12.52 -3.81
CA GLY A 66 5.43 11.49 -4.43
C GLY A 66 6.41 10.76 -3.51
N CYS A 67 6.39 11.03 -2.20
CA CYS A 67 7.22 10.37 -1.20
C CYS A 67 6.35 9.69 -0.15
N MET A 68 6.35 8.37 -0.09
CA MET A 68 5.58 7.60 0.87
C MET A 68 6.18 7.75 2.27
N MET A 69 5.64 8.69 3.06
CA MET A 69 6.08 8.94 4.42
C MET A 69 5.71 7.79 5.36
N TYR A 70 6.64 7.40 6.23
CA TYR A 70 6.42 6.33 7.20
C TYR A 70 6.13 6.91 8.60
N ASN A 71 5.16 6.34 9.29
CA ASN A 71 4.87 6.67 10.69
C ASN A 71 5.72 5.75 11.59
N TYR A 72 6.86 6.25 12.04
CA TYR A 72 7.83 5.49 12.82
C TYR A 72 7.25 4.99 14.13
N GLN A 73 7.56 3.74 14.45
CA GLN A 73 7.26 3.13 15.74
C GLN A 73 8.47 3.24 16.67
N PRO A 74 8.29 3.15 17.99
CA PRO A 74 9.41 3.27 18.95
C PRO A 74 10.63 2.41 18.62
N LYS A 75 10.43 1.17 18.19
CA LYS A 75 11.50 0.26 17.75
C LYS A 75 12.30 0.78 16.54
N ASP A 76 11.62 1.40 15.59
CA ASP A 76 12.28 1.94 14.39
C ASP A 76 13.12 3.17 14.77
N VAL A 77 12.59 4.00 15.66
CA VAL A 77 13.27 5.20 16.19
C VAL A 77 14.53 4.78 16.98
N GLU A 78 14.43 3.78 17.85
CA GLU A 78 15.57 3.22 18.59
C GLU A 78 16.68 2.78 17.63
N THR A 79 16.34 2.06 16.58
CA THR A 79 17.31 1.62 15.57
C THR A 79 17.94 2.79 14.80
N CYS A 80 17.15 3.84 14.53
CA CYS A 80 17.60 5.01 13.79
C CYS A 80 18.48 5.94 14.60
N ILE A 81 18.11 6.23 15.84
CA ILE A 81 18.76 7.22 16.72
C ILE A 81 19.95 6.62 17.46
N ASN A 82 19.90 5.32 17.76
CA ASN A 82 20.99 4.57 18.39
C ASN A 82 21.54 5.22 19.67
N THR A 83 20.67 5.52 20.65
CA THR A 83 20.95 6.14 21.96
C THR A 83 21.52 7.56 21.94
N LYS A 84 21.74 8.18 20.77
CA LYS A 84 22.17 9.57 20.67
C LYS A 84 21.07 10.52 21.16
N PRO A 85 21.42 11.69 21.71
CA PRO A 85 20.43 12.67 22.17
C PRO A 85 19.68 13.33 21.00
N ILE A 86 18.44 13.75 21.27
CA ILE A 86 17.64 14.62 20.42
C ILE A 86 17.44 15.94 21.15
N VAL A 87 17.79 17.05 20.51
CA VAL A 87 17.80 18.37 21.15
C VAL A 87 16.87 19.32 20.43
N PHE A 88 16.04 20.01 21.21
CA PHE A 88 15.13 21.05 20.73
C PHE A 88 15.48 22.36 21.42
N ILE A 89 15.50 23.48 20.67
CA ILE A 89 15.79 24.83 21.18
C ILE A 89 14.76 25.77 20.60
N GLY A 90 14.07 26.54 21.45
CA GLY A 90 13.11 27.49 20.94
C GLY A 90 12.02 27.92 21.93
N ASP A 91 10.86 28.25 21.40
CA ASP A 91 9.69 28.77 22.08
C ASP A 91 8.59 27.72 22.38
N SER A 92 7.36 28.19 22.64
CA SER A 92 6.23 27.32 22.97
C SER A 92 5.81 26.37 21.84
N VAL A 93 5.97 26.78 20.59
CA VAL A 93 5.68 25.94 19.40
C VAL A 93 6.69 24.80 19.33
N THR A 94 7.98 25.13 19.44
CA THR A 94 9.06 24.14 19.49
C THR A 94 8.92 23.19 20.69
N ARG A 95 8.46 23.68 21.83
CA ARG A 95 8.18 22.87 23.03
C ARG A 95 7.04 21.85 22.76
N GLN A 96 5.96 22.28 22.14
CA GLN A 96 4.87 21.37 21.78
C GLN A 96 5.36 20.26 20.86
N LEU A 97 6.18 20.60 19.86
CA LEU A 97 6.80 19.63 18.95
C LEU A 97 7.74 18.66 19.69
N PHE A 98 8.51 19.15 20.69
CA PHE A 98 9.34 18.32 21.55
C PHE A 98 8.53 17.25 22.28
N PHE A 99 7.43 17.60 22.95
CA PHE A 99 6.60 16.65 23.69
C PHE A 99 5.95 15.62 22.75
N GLN A 100 5.45 16.06 21.60
CA GLN A 100 4.89 15.13 20.60
C GLN A 100 5.96 14.21 20.03
N THR A 101 7.18 14.69 19.79
CA THR A 101 8.30 13.85 19.36
C THR A 101 8.67 12.84 20.44
N ALA A 102 8.74 13.26 21.70
CA ALA A 102 9.01 12.36 22.83
C ALA A 102 7.97 11.25 22.93
N HIS A 103 6.69 11.57 22.78
CA HIS A 103 5.60 10.59 22.80
C HIS A 103 5.65 9.62 21.59
N VAL A 104 6.14 10.03 20.43
CA VAL A 104 6.39 9.14 19.29
C VAL A 104 7.58 8.23 19.55
N VAL A 105 8.65 8.74 20.18
CA VAL A 105 9.84 7.94 20.53
C VAL A 105 9.50 6.89 21.59
N ASP A 106 8.75 7.27 22.61
CA ASP A 106 8.25 6.37 23.65
C ASP A 106 6.85 6.80 24.09
N SER A 107 5.85 5.99 23.82
CA SER A 107 4.45 6.28 24.15
C SER A 107 4.16 6.40 25.64
N THR A 108 5.11 6.07 26.51
CA THR A 108 4.97 6.27 27.97
C THR A 108 5.42 7.66 28.43
N LEU A 109 6.11 8.42 27.57
CA LEU A 109 6.48 9.80 27.84
C LEU A 109 5.28 10.73 27.65
N PRO A 110 5.25 11.88 28.35
CA PRO A 110 4.16 12.84 28.25
C PRO A 110 4.07 13.41 26.82
N SER A 111 2.85 13.62 26.34
CA SER A 111 2.57 14.25 25.04
C SER A 111 2.37 15.77 25.13
N ALA A 112 2.30 16.31 26.35
CA ALA A 112 2.12 17.73 26.63
C ALA A 112 2.94 18.11 27.85
N PRO A 113 3.29 19.41 28.02
CA PRO A 113 3.96 19.89 29.20
C PRO A 113 3.06 19.68 30.45
N PRO A 114 3.63 19.42 31.62
CA PRO A 114 2.87 19.38 32.87
C PRO A 114 2.20 20.73 33.12
N ASP A 115 1.02 20.69 33.77
CA ASP A 115 0.23 21.89 34.13
C ASP A 115 0.86 22.72 35.29
N ASP A 116 2.15 22.96 35.23
CA ASP A 116 2.92 23.61 36.27
C ASP A 116 3.14 25.10 36.01
N GLU A 117 3.47 25.82 37.10
CA GLU A 117 3.86 27.24 37.09
C GLU A 117 5.06 27.55 36.18
N HIS A 118 5.83 26.54 35.76
CA HIS A 118 7.07 26.65 34.95
C HIS A 118 6.85 26.50 33.46
N LYS A 119 5.92 27.26 32.88
CA LYS A 119 5.64 27.21 31.44
C LYS A 119 6.83 27.55 30.54
N HIS A 120 7.86 28.21 31.05
CA HIS A 120 9.01 28.72 30.27
C HIS A 120 10.32 28.15 30.86
N SER A 121 10.40 26.82 30.91
CA SER A 121 11.56 26.12 31.49
C SER A 121 12.10 25.06 30.51
N ASP A 122 13.32 24.64 30.78
CA ASP A 122 13.95 23.52 30.10
C ASP A 122 13.32 22.19 30.54
N HIS A 123 13.28 21.21 29.62
CA HIS A 123 12.77 19.88 29.87
C HIS A 123 13.78 18.84 29.46
N LEU A 124 13.92 17.79 30.27
CA LEU A 124 14.72 16.60 29.95
C LEU A 124 13.87 15.35 30.13
N LEU A 125 13.75 14.57 29.11
CA LEU A 125 13.02 13.30 29.11
C LEU A 125 13.97 12.15 28.65
N THR A 126 13.79 10.99 29.26
CA THR A 126 14.57 9.79 28.89
C THR A 126 13.61 8.67 28.51
N ALA A 127 13.70 8.19 27.28
CA ALA A 127 12.92 7.05 26.81
C ALA A 127 13.41 5.74 27.43
N LYS A 128 12.57 4.71 27.44
CA LYS A 128 12.94 3.36 27.91
C LYS A 128 14.11 2.76 27.14
N SER A 129 14.30 3.16 25.89
CA SER A 129 15.44 2.78 25.03
C SER A 129 16.77 3.46 25.43
N GLY A 130 16.76 4.40 26.38
CA GLY A 130 17.93 5.18 26.81
C GLY A 130 18.14 6.44 25.95
N ILE A 131 17.31 6.73 24.96
CA ILE A 131 17.38 7.97 24.17
C ILE A 131 17.02 9.14 25.07
N GLN A 132 17.90 10.15 25.14
CA GLN A 132 17.66 11.39 25.84
C GLN A 132 17.07 12.44 24.90
N LEU A 133 15.99 13.09 25.34
CA LEU A 133 15.38 14.21 24.63
C LEU A 133 15.47 15.43 25.55
N SER A 134 16.10 16.51 25.07
CA SER A 134 16.21 17.78 25.81
C SER A 134 15.51 18.90 25.05
N PHE A 135 14.83 19.73 25.75
CA PHE A 135 14.27 20.98 25.26
C PHE A 135 14.86 22.13 26.06
N HIS A 136 15.40 23.12 25.36
CA HIS A 136 15.94 24.35 25.93
C HIS A 136 15.04 25.53 25.57
N TRP A 137 14.52 26.18 26.58
CA TRP A 137 13.69 27.36 26.41
C TRP A 137 14.54 28.57 26.03
N ASP A 138 14.56 28.91 24.76
CA ASP A 138 15.29 30.09 24.26
C ASP A 138 14.61 30.65 22.99
N PRO A 139 13.54 31.45 23.16
CA PRO A 139 12.83 32.04 22.01
C PRO A 139 13.67 33.07 21.24
N PHE A 140 14.77 33.57 21.81
CA PHE A 140 15.65 34.57 21.19
C PHE A 140 17.00 34.01 20.73
N LEU A 141 17.28 32.73 20.95
CA LEU A 141 18.52 32.01 20.63
C LEU A 141 19.77 32.67 21.25
N ASN A 142 19.67 33.18 22.47
CA ASN A 142 20.73 33.97 23.12
C ASN A 142 21.26 33.37 24.42
N THR A 143 20.72 32.26 24.91
CA THR A 143 21.17 31.59 26.14
C THR A 143 22.52 30.91 25.93
N SER A 144 23.26 30.72 27.05
CA SER A 144 24.56 30.04 27.06
C SER A 144 24.45 28.59 26.61
N ASP A 145 23.32 27.93 26.89
CA ASP A 145 23.09 26.54 26.52
C ASP A 145 22.83 26.39 24.99
N THR A 146 22.06 27.32 24.41
CA THR A 146 21.92 27.42 22.95
C THR A 146 23.26 27.60 22.26
N GLN A 147 24.12 28.48 22.78
CA GLN A 147 25.44 28.72 22.19
C GLN A 147 26.36 27.50 22.25
N LYS A 148 26.24 26.63 23.27
CA LYS A 148 26.98 25.35 23.32
C LYS A 148 26.60 24.39 22.18
N TYR A 149 25.32 24.37 21.79
CA TYR A 149 24.86 23.52 20.67
C TYR A 149 25.15 24.14 19.31
N ILE A 150 25.09 25.46 19.18
CA ILE A 150 25.38 26.16 17.91
C ILE A 150 26.89 26.21 17.64
N HIS A 151 27.71 26.36 18.67
CA HIS A 151 29.19 26.39 18.59
C HIS A 151 29.81 25.32 19.49
N PRO A 152 29.66 24.02 19.17
CA PRO A 152 30.19 22.98 20.00
C PRO A 152 31.71 22.95 19.99
N ASN A 153 32.33 23.07 21.15
CA ASN A 153 33.72 22.70 21.34
C ASN A 153 33.83 21.19 21.28
N VAL A 154 34.32 20.66 20.21
CA VAL A 154 34.57 19.24 19.90
C VAL A 154 33.81 18.24 20.81
N TYR A 155 32.73 17.67 20.30
CA TYR A 155 31.99 16.62 21.01
C TYR A 155 32.88 15.39 21.25
N GLN A 156 32.77 14.80 22.44
CA GLN A 156 33.27 13.45 22.66
C GLN A 156 32.47 12.44 21.83
N ALA A 157 33.08 11.30 21.50
CA ALA A 157 32.41 10.28 20.70
C ALA A 157 31.12 9.80 21.43
N GLY A 158 29.95 10.02 20.81
CA GLY A 158 28.64 9.67 21.36
C GLY A 158 27.80 10.85 21.92
N GLU A 159 28.39 12.00 22.16
CA GLU A 159 27.67 13.18 22.70
C GLU A 159 26.96 14.02 21.63
N ARG A 160 27.35 13.87 20.35
CA ARG A 160 26.72 14.61 19.26
C ARG A 160 25.26 14.22 19.10
N PRO A 161 24.33 15.20 19.11
CA PRO A 161 22.91 14.93 18.85
C PRO A 161 22.67 14.22 17.51
N ALA A 162 21.75 13.27 17.51
CA ALA A 162 21.27 12.69 16.25
C ALA A 162 20.43 13.70 15.47
N LEU A 163 19.66 14.53 16.18
CA LEU A 163 18.80 15.55 15.61
C LEU A 163 18.85 16.79 16.51
N LEU A 164 19.15 17.94 15.91
CA LEU A 164 19.03 19.27 16.52
C LEU A 164 17.92 20.03 15.80
N VAL A 165 16.91 20.45 16.56
CA VAL A 165 15.77 21.23 16.06
C VAL A 165 15.80 22.61 16.68
N VAL A 166 15.86 23.65 15.85
CA VAL A 166 15.93 25.06 16.31
C VAL A 166 14.74 25.80 15.75
N GLY A 167 14.00 26.52 16.59
CA GLY A 167 12.86 27.34 16.19
C GLY A 167 12.85 28.68 16.89
N SER A 168 12.65 29.79 16.13
CA SER A 168 12.57 31.13 16.70
C SER A 168 11.88 32.08 15.71
N GLY A 169 11.10 33.02 16.22
CA GLY A 169 10.50 34.06 15.39
C GLY A 169 9.34 34.79 16.02
N LEU A 170 8.30 34.12 16.42
CA LEU A 170 7.06 34.73 16.95
C LEU A 170 7.28 35.63 18.19
N TRP A 171 8.24 35.31 18.98
CA TRP A 171 8.56 36.10 20.17
C TRP A 171 9.22 37.47 19.83
N TYR A 172 9.99 37.54 18.74
CA TYR A 172 10.52 38.82 18.23
C TYR A 172 9.40 39.73 17.75
N LEU A 173 8.36 39.19 17.14
CA LEU A 173 7.19 39.98 16.70
C LEU A 173 6.31 40.39 17.86
N ARG A 174 6.17 39.54 18.91
CA ARG A 174 5.32 39.81 20.06
C ARG A 174 5.83 40.86 20.98
N TYR A 175 7.13 40.93 21.20
CA TYR A 175 7.76 41.81 22.18
C TYR A 175 8.57 42.92 21.50
N PRO A 176 8.07 44.17 21.47
CA PRO A 176 8.77 45.28 20.79
C PRO A 176 10.19 45.53 21.30
N ASP A 177 10.42 45.31 22.61
CA ASP A 177 11.72 45.48 23.25
C ASP A 177 12.79 44.50 22.72
N SER A 178 12.39 43.46 22.01
CA SER A 178 13.33 42.52 21.39
C SER A 178 14.06 43.10 20.16
N GLY A 179 13.64 44.25 19.65
CA GLY A 179 14.14 44.87 18.45
C GLY A 179 13.43 44.39 17.16
N GLY A 180 12.43 43.52 17.31
CA GLY A 180 11.54 43.08 16.20
C GLY A 180 12.24 42.34 15.07
N LEU A 181 11.71 42.53 13.88
CA LEU A 181 12.20 41.87 12.64
C LEU A 181 13.70 42.09 12.38
N PRO A 182 14.25 43.34 12.46
CA PRO A 182 15.68 43.55 12.21
C PRO A 182 16.61 42.80 13.18
N ALA A 183 16.24 42.74 14.46
CA ALA A 183 17.02 42.00 15.43
C ALA A 183 16.97 40.48 15.22
N TRP A 184 15.81 39.97 14.77
CA TRP A 184 15.65 38.60 14.38
C TRP A 184 16.53 38.25 13.17
N GLU A 185 16.52 39.08 12.11
CA GLU A 185 17.33 38.87 10.90
C GLU A 185 18.82 38.76 11.23
N LEU A 186 19.38 39.70 12.04
CA LEU A 186 20.77 39.63 12.44
C LEU A 186 21.10 38.37 13.27
N LYS A 187 20.18 37.97 14.15
CA LYS A 187 20.37 36.75 14.95
C LYS A 187 20.33 35.48 14.14
N ILE A 188 19.40 35.41 13.20
CA ILE A 188 19.24 34.26 12.30
C ILE A 188 20.48 34.15 11.38
N GLU A 189 20.96 35.25 10.82
CA GLU A 189 22.17 35.25 9.99
C GLU A 189 23.35 34.60 10.73
N SER A 190 23.66 35.10 11.92
CA SER A 190 24.77 34.54 12.73
C SER A 190 24.56 33.08 13.14
N THR A 191 23.30 32.71 13.40
CA THR A 191 22.96 31.33 13.79
C THR A 191 23.07 30.35 12.63
N LEU A 192 22.54 30.70 11.45
CA LEU A 192 22.60 29.88 10.26
C LEU A 192 24.03 29.74 9.73
N ASP A 193 24.85 30.79 9.79
CA ASP A 193 26.25 30.74 9.44
C ASP A 193 27.01 29.74 10.31
N ALA A 194 26.78 29.76 11.64
CA ALA A 194 27.40 28.85 12.57
C ALA A 194 26.93 27.39 12.37
N LEU A 195 25.63 27.18 12.10
CA LEU A 195 25.06 25.85 11.84
C LEU A 195 25.48 25.28 10.49
N SER A 196 25.80 26.14 9.51
CA SER A 196 26.24 25.76 8.17
C SER A 196 27.72 25.47 8.05
N ASP A 197 28.51 25.86 9.04
CA ASP A 197 29.97 25.65 9.01
C ASP A 197 30.30 24.14 9.00
N PRO A 198 30.95 23.64 7.94
CA PRO A 198 31.33 22.21 7.85
C PRO A 198 32.27 21.75 8.97
N ALA A 199 33.03 22.66 9.57
CA ALA A 199 33.91 22.37 10.70
C ALA A 199 33.14 22.16 12.00
N ASN A 200 32.02 22.79 12.14
CA ASN A 200 31.25 22.86 13.39
C ASN A 200 30.45 21.57 13.68
N ARG A 201 29.76 21.02 12.69
CA ARG A 201 28.92 19.81 12.76
C ARG A 201 28.16 19.65 14.09
N PRO A 202 27.18 20.52 14.40
CA PRO A 202 26.51 20.54 15.70
C PRO A 202 25.66 19.31 15.99
N ALA A 203 25.17 18.63 14.96
CA ALA A 203 24.39 17.40 15.04
C ALA A 203 24.59 16.54 13.80
N ASP A 204 24.06 15.31 13.80
CA ASP A 204 24.03 14.47 12.59
C ASP A 204 23.04 15.05 11.56
N THR A 205 21.90 15.58 12.04
CA THR A 205 20.87 16.28 11.25
C THR A 205 20.44 17.54 11.96
N VAL A 206 20.45 18.67 11.26
CA VAL A 206 20.00 19.97 11.78
C VAL A 206 18.72 20.35 11.05
N ALA A 207 17.66 20.66 11.81
CA ALA A 207 16.42 21.20 11.27
C ALA A 207 16.18 22.59 11.89
N PHE A 208 16.05 23.60 11.04
CA PHE A 208 15.62 24.93 11.43
C PHE A 208 14.12 25.06 11.09
N LEU A 209 13.28 25.31 12.10
CA LEU A 209 11.83 25.40 11.92
C LEU A 209 11.46 26.71 11.18
N PRO A 210 10.49 26.67 10.26
CA PRO A 210 9.88 27.90 9.77
C PRO A 210 9.18 28.62 10.92
N VAL A 211 9.06 29.93 10.82
CA VAL A 211 8.18 30.71 11.72
C VAL A 211 6.74 30.26 11.44
N GLU A 212 6.06 29.78 12.47
CA GLU A 212 4.73 29.19 12.32
C GLU A 212 3.71 30.23 11.93
N ASP A 213 2.89 29.94 10.91
CA ASP A 213 1.78 30.77 10.49
C ASP A 213 0.71 30.82 11.58
N VAL A 214 0.10 31.98 11.74
CA VAL A 214 -0.93 32.21 12.76
C VAL A 214 -2.31 32.34 12.12
N ILE A 215 -3.35 32.01 12.85
CA ILE A 215 -4.73 32.20 12.42
C ILE A 215 -5.28 33.50 13.03
N PRO A 216 -5.25 34.62 12.29
CA PRO A 216 -5.53 35.96 12.84
C PRO A 216 -6.91 36.08 13.49
N SER A 217 -7.92 35.37 12.96
CA SER A 217 -9.29 35.38 13.47
C SER A 217 -9.46 34.76 14.86
N LYS A 218 -8.47 33.97 15.30
CA LYS A 218 -8.49 33.27 16.59
C LYS A 218 -7.49 33.84 17.59
N LEU A 219 -6.60 34.74 17.14
CA LEU A 219 -5.65 35.42 18.04
C LEU A 219 -6.35 36.42 18.97
N SER A 220 -5.77 36.66 20.15
CA SER A 220 -6.11 37.81 20.98
C SER A 220 -5.75 39.12 20.24
N LYS A 221 -6.46 40.20 20.51
CA LYS A 221 -6.22 41.49 19.82
C LYS A 221 -4.75 41.93 19.84
N ASP A 222 -4.11 41.83 21.00
CA ASP A 222 -2.69 42.23 21.17
C ASP A 222 -1.75 41.34 20.30
N ARG A 223 -2.07 40.06 20.15
CA ARG A 223 -1.30 39.17 19.30
C ARG A 223 -1.56 39.44 17.82
N ALA A 224 -2.82 39.70 17.43
CA ALA A 224 -3.18 40.00 16.05
C ALA A 224 -2.56 41.29 15.53
N GLU A 225 -2.34 42.27 16.40
CA GLU A 225 -1.67 43.54 16.06
C GLU A 225 -0.16 43.39 15.88
N SER A 226 0.48 42.50 16.64
CA SER A 226 1.94 42.32 16.68
C SER A 226 2.43 41.20 15.76
N MET A 227 1.68 40.07 15.65
CA MET A 227 2.04 38.91 14.83
C MET A 227 1.30 38.95 13.51
N ARG A 228 1.77 39.78 12.57
CA ARG A 228 1.15 39.93 11.25
C ARG A 228 1.62 38.82 10.30
N SER A 229 0.70 38.24 9.52
CA SER A 229 1.04 37.20 8.54
C SER A 229 2.08 37.70 7.53
N SER A 230 2.04 39.00 7.15
CA SER A 230 3.05 39.60 6.26
C SER A 230 4.48 39.57 6.79
N ASP A 231 4.63 39.73 8.10
CA ASP A 231 5.94 39.73 8.75
C ASP A 231 6.46 38.27 8.89
N ILE A 232 5.56 37.33 9.16
CA ILE A 232 5.85 35.90 9.17
C ILE A 232 6.26 35.41 7.76
N ASP A 233 5.55 35.84 6.72
CA ASP A 233 5.88 35.53 5.33
C ASP A 233 7.27 36.07 4.94
N ALA A 234 7.60 37.31 5.39
CA ALA A 234 8.91 37.89 5.16
C ALA A 234 10.03 37.09 5.87
N MET A 235 9.80 36.69 7.13
CA MET A 235 10.73 35.86 7.89
C MET A 235 10.95 34.50 7.22
N ASN A 236 9.90 33.83 6.80
CA ASN A 236 10.00 32.53 6.12
C ASN A 236 10.66 32.63 4.74
N SER A 237 10.44 33.74 4.03
CA SER A 237 11.11 34.02 2.76
C SER A 237 12.61 34.26 2.93
N ASP A 238 13.01 34.98 3.99
CA ASP A 238 14.43 35.20 4.33
C ASP A 238 15.12 33.89 4.72
N LEU A 239 14.49 33.06 5.59
CA LEU A 239 14.98 31.73 5.92
C LEU A 239 15.20 30.87 4.67
N LEU A 240 14.21 30.85 3.77
CA LEU A 240 14.31 30.08 2.53
C LEU A 240 15.44 30.59 1.62
N HIS A 241 15.64 31.90 1.56
CA HIS A 241 16.72 32.51 0.77
C HIS A 241 18.10 32.14 1.30
N ARG A 242 18.30 32.20 2.64
CA ARG A 242 19.58 31.90 3.29
C ARG A 242 19.95 30.43 3.30
N ILE A 243 18.96 29.55 3.48
CA ILE A 243 19.16 28.09 3.56
C ILE A 243 19.26 27.44 2.18
N ARG A 244 18.83 28.11 1.10
CA ARG A 244 18.95 27.58 -0.27
C ARG A 244 20.39 27.30 -0.66
N PRO A 245 20.69 26.12 -1.22
CA PRO A 245 22.00 25.87 -1.80
C PRO A 245 22.33 26.92 -2.89
N PRO A 246 23.54 27.48 -2.92
CA PRO A 246 23.92 28.58 -3.82
C PRO A 246 23.82 28.23 -5.31
N HIS A 247 23.67 26.97 -5.68
CA HIS A 247 23.75 26.47 -7.06
C HIS A 247 22.39 26.15 -7.72
N ILE A 248 21.24 26.49 -7.10
CA ILE A 248 19.93 26.17 -7.70
C ILE A 248 19.73 26.88 -9.06
N ASN A 249 20.37 28.02 -9.28
CA ASN A 249 20.26 28.78 -10.53
C ASN A 249 21.42 28.51 -11.52
N ASP A 250 22.36 27.64 -11.18
CA ASP A 250 23.47 27.31 -12.07
C ASP A 250 23.05 26.17 -13.02
N PRO A 251 23.03 26.42 -14.36
CA PRO A 251 22.75 25.36 -15.33
C PRO A 251 23.71 24.20 -15.28
N PHE A 252 24.90 24.38 -14.70
CA PHE A 252 25.93 23.35 -14.53
C PHE A 252 25.89 22.65 -13.16
N ALA A 253 25.02 23.04 -12.24
CA ALA A 253 24.84 22.40 -10.93
C ALA A 253 24.56 20.90 -11.03
N PHE A 254 24.13 20.44 -12.20
CA PHE A 254 23.97 19.01 -12.48
C PHE A 254 25.25 18.20 -12.35
N PHE A 255 26.39 18.80 -12.64
CA PHE A 255 27.70 18.12 -12.56
C PHE A 255 28.35 18.26 -11.18
N ALA A 256 27.76 19.05 -10.27
CA ALA A 256 28.27 19.18 -8.92
C ALA A 256 28.05 17.86 -8.13
N PRO A 257 28.99 17.46 -7.27
CA PRO A 257 28.82 16.34 -6.35
C PRO A 257 27.56 16.50 -5.49
N ALA A 258 26.92 15.39 -5.15
CA ALA A 258 25.68 15.40 -4.34
C ALA A 258 25.84 16.17 -3.02
N SER A 259 27.02 16.09 -2.38
CA SER A 259 27.36 16.81 -1.16
C SER A 259 27.34 18.35 -1.29
N GLN A 260 27.41 18.89 -2.50
CA GLN A 260 27.33 20.33 -2.75
C GLN A 260 25.92 20.80 -3.15
N ARG A 261 24.99 19.88 -3.36
CA ARG A 261 23.62 20.16 -3.77
C ARG A 261 22.63 20.25 -2.61
N GLU A 262 22.98 19.69 -1.47
CA GLU A 262 22.13 19.65 -0.27
C GLU A 262 22.55 20.75 0.70
N SER A 263 21.55 21.44 1.26
CA SER A 263 21.79 22.35 2.37
C SER A 263 22.16 21.55 3.62
N PRO A 264 23.16 21.97 4.41
CA PRO A 264 23.49 21.35 5.68
C PRO A 264 22.36 21.48 6.72
N ILE A 265 21.41 22.40 6.50
CA ILE A 265 20.27 22.68 7.36
C ILE A 265 18.98 22.37 6.60
N ALA A 266 18.12 21.57 7.22
CA ALA A 266 16.79 21.29 6.70
C ALA A 266 15.79 22.35 7.16
N LEU A 267 14.96 22.87 6.23
CA LEU A 267 13.89 23.82 6.52
C LEU A 267 12.55 23.18 6.16
N PRO A 268 11.78 22.68 7.14
CA PRO A 268 10.50 22.01 6.89
C PRO A 268 9.35 23.02 6.70
N LEU A 269 9.36 23.77 5.59
CA LEU A 269 8.30 24.74 5.23
C LEU A 269 6.92 24.08 5.14
N VAL A 270 6.87 22.79 4.92
CA VAL A 270 5.65 21.97 4.94
C VAL A 270 4.86 22.12 6.23
N PHE A 271 5.48 22.49 7.36
CA PHE A 271 4.78 22.66 8.62
C PHE A 271 3.67 23.70 8.52
N ASN A 272 3.92 24.82 7.86
CA ASN A 272 2.89 25.85 7.63
C ASN A 272 1.78 25.35 6.68
N SER A 273 2.09 24.47 5.74
CA SER A 273 1.08 23.83 4.87
C SER A 273 0.23 22.78 5.61
N MET A 274 0.65 22.34 6.80
CA MET A 274 -0.11 21.38 7.61
C MET A 274 -1.14 22.06 8.54
N LEU A 275 -1.06 23.37 8.69
CA LEU A 275 -1.90 24.14 9.61
C LEU A 275 -3.31 24.31 9.04
N ASP A 276 -4.30 24.04 9.85
CA ASP A 276 -5.71 24.23 9.51
C ASP A 276 -6.42 25.01 10.60
N PRO A 277 -7.25 26.00 10.26
CA PRO A 277 -7.97 26.79 11.25
C PRO A 277 -8.84 26.00 12.21
N SER A 278 -9.33 24.84 11.82
CA SER A 278 -10.13 23.96 12.69
C SER A 278 -9.32 23.28 13.79
N GLN A 279 -7.98 23.26 13.64
CA GLN A 279 -7.06 22.53 14.52
C GLN A 279 -6.37 23.39 15.58
N THR A 280 -6.81 24.61 15.78
CA THR A 280 -6.28 25.52 16.81
C THR A 280 -7.42 26.23 17.52
N ASP A 281 -7.27 26.50 18.82
CA ASP A 281 -8.23 27.27 19.61
C ASP A 281 -7.76 28.71 19.85
N ASP A 282 -6.45 28.91 19.96
CA ASP A 282 -5.84 30.22 20.27
C ASP A 282 -5.18 30.89 19.05
N GLY A 283 -5.28 30.27 17.88
CA GLY A 283 -4.70 30.77 16.63
C GLY A 283 -3.19 30.60 16.50
N LEU A 284 -2.54 29.94 17.48
CA LEU A 284 -1.08 29.82 17.57
C LEU A 284 -0.64 28.38 17.84
N HIS A 285 -1.28 27.67 18.75
CA HIS A 285 -0.94 26.29 19.09
C HIS A 285 -1.93 25.33 18.41
N PHE A 286 -1.41 24.38 17.67
CA PHE A 286 -2.23 23.43 16.91
C PHE A 286 -2.44 22.10 17.67
N SER A 287 -3.43 21.32 17.22
CA SER A 287 -3.79 20.07 17.86
C SER A 287 -2.64 19.05 17.87
N ASP A 288 -2.66 18.18 18.85
CA ASP A 288 -1.66 17.11 19.01
C ASP A 288 -1.55 16.23 17.76
N THR A 289 -2.63 16.06 16.98
CA THR A 289 -2.62 15.27 15.75
C THR A 289 -1.76 15.93 14.67
N VAL A 290 -1.86 17.25 14.50
CA VAL A 290 -1.04 18.00 13.55
C VAL A 290 0.42 17.98 13.97
N VAL A 291 0.71 18.34 15.23
CA VAL A 291 2.09 18.42 15.74
C VAL A 291 2.77 17.05 15.77
N LYS A 292 2.02 16.00 16.08
CA LYS A 292 2.52 14.60 15.96
C LYS A 292 2.94 14.27 14.53
N MET A 293 2.23 14.78 13.54
CA MET A 293 2.60 14.55 12.14
C MET A 293 3.83 15.37 11.74
N GLN A 294 3.99 16.60 12.25
CA GLN A 294 5.22 17.37 12.11
C GLN A 294 6.42 16.63 12.74
N ALA A 295 6.24 16.04 13.94
CA ALA A 295 7.25 15.19 14.56
C ALA A 295 7.63 13.98 13.67
N ASN A 296 6.65 13.35 13.02
CA ASN A 296 6.93 12.26 12.06
C ASN A 296 7.71 12.74 10.83
N VAL A 297 7.50 13.98 10.36
CA VAL A 297 8.31 14.56 9.26
C VAL A 297 9.77 14.69 9.70
N LEU A 298 10.04 15.18 10.91
CA LEU A 298 11.41 15.26 11.45
C LEU A 298 12.07 13.89 11.60
N LEU A 299 11.32 12.90 12.08
CA LEU A 299 11.83 11.54 12.16
C LEU A 299 12.09 10.93 10.77
N ASN A 300 11.21 11.20 9.79
CA ASN A 300 11.47 10.79 8.40
C ASN A 300 12.72 11.47 7.84
N LEU A 301 12.90 12.77 8.09
CA LEU A 301 14.12 13.49 7.69
C LEU A 301 15.37 12.80 8.24
N ARG A 302 15.39 12.47 9.54
CA ARG A 302 16.56 11.84 10.18
C ARG A 302 16.73 10.37 9.78
N CYS A 303 15.67 9.59 9.81
CA CYS A 303 15.74 8.13 9.70
C CYS A 303 15.81 7.62 8.26
N ASN A 304 15.41 8.42 7.26
CA ASN A 304 15.56 8.05 5.86
C ASN A 304 17.03 7.76 5.48
N ASP A 305 17.98 8.49 6.07
CA ASP A 305 19.39 8.33 5.74
C ASP A 305 20.07 7.17 6.50
N VAL A 306 19.54 6.80 7.65
CA VAL A 306 20.16 5.82 8.55
C VAL A 306 19.63 4.42 8.35
N LEU A 307 18.29 4.28 8.28
CA LEU A 307 17.69 2.96 8.19
C LEU A 307 17.93 2.31 6.82
N PRO A 308 18.18 0.99 6.79
CA PRO A 308 18.36 0.29 5.53
C PRO A 308 17.07 0.23 4.71
N LYS A 309 17.19 0.38 3.39
CA LYS A 309 16.08 0.18 2.46
C LYS A 309 15.93 -1.31 2.15
N THR A 310 15.28 -2.02 3.07
CA THR A 310 15.04 -3.47 3.00
C THR A 310 13.57 -3.78 2.95
N PHE A 311 13.23 -5.00 2.64
CA PHE A 311 11.84 -5.50 2.66
C PHE A 311 11.20 -5.41 4.07
N PRO A 312 9.96 -4.94 4.22
CA PRO A 312 9.14 -4.21 3.23
C PRO A 312 9.70 -2.79 2.98
N ILE A 313 9.70 -2.35 1.70
CA ILE A 313 10.31 -1.06 1.27
C ILE A 313 9.31 0.07 1.50
N ASP A 314 8.99 0.35 2.74
CA ASP A 314 8.02 1.37 3.14
C ASP A 314 8.59 2.44 4.10
N LYS A 315 9.79 2.22 4.67
CA LYS A 315 10.31 3.04 5.78
C LYS A 315 11.21 4.21 5.33
N THR A 316 11.75 4.16 4.12
CA THR A 316 12.77 5.12 3.66
C THR A 316 12.48 5.61 2.26
N CYS A 317 11.54 6.56 2.10
CA CYS A 317 11.17 7.08 0.78
C CYS A 317 12.32 7.82 0.08
N CYS A 318 13.14 8.56 0.82
CA CYS A 318 14.23 9.37 0.28
C CYS A 318 15.54 8.61 0.03
N ARG A 319 15.67 7.41 0.58
CA ARG A 319 16.88 6.64 0.38
C ARG A 319 16.91 5.99 -1.01
N SER A 320 18.05 6.06 -1.67
CA SER A 320 18.27 5.36 -2.95
C SER A 320 18.13 3.85 -2.79
N TYR A 321 17.66 3.18 -3.84
CA TYR A 321 17.56 1.72 -3.84
C TYR A 321 18.97 1.12 -3.89
N PRO A 322 19.26 0.08 -3.08
CA PRO A 322 20.56 -0.58 -3.11
C PRO A 322 20.74 -1.31 -4.46
N TRP A 323 21.98 -1.32 -4.96
CA TRP A 323 22.31 -2.14 -6.11
C TRP A 323 22.13 -3.62 -5.77
N PRO A 324 21.62 -4.43 -6.70
CA PRO A 324 21.55 -5.88 -6.51
C PRO A 324 22.93 -6.48 -6.28
N SER A 325 23.01 -7.58 -5.51
CA SER A 325 24.23 -8.36 -5.43
C SER A 325 24.67 -8.86 -6.82
N PRO A 326 25.95 -9.14 -7.08
CA PRO A 326 26.40 -9.59 -8.40
C PRO A 326 25.63 -10.83 -8.92
N ILE A 327 25.33 -11.78 -8.06
CA ILE A 327 24.55 -12.98 -8.40
C ILE A 327 23.11 -12.61 -8.76
N HIS A 328 22.48 -11.76 -7.96
CA HIS A 328 21.12 -11.27 -8.20
C HIS A 328 21.06 -10.47 -9.52
N LEU A 329 22.05 -9.60 -9.78
CA LEU A 329 22.15 -8.84 -11.03
C LEU A 329 22.28 -9.77 -12.25
N LEU A 330 23.07 -10.83 -12.15
CA LEU A 330 23.24 -11.81 -13.22
C LEU A 330 21.94 -12.53 -13.54
N VAL A 331 21.21 -12.99 -12.50
CA VAL A 331 19.89 -13.64 -12.69
C VAL A 331 18.87 -12.66 -13.24
N LEU A 332 18.84 -11.43 -12.72
CA LEU A 332 17.94 -10.36 -13.22
C LEU A 332 18.22 -10.07 -14.70
N ALA A 333 19.51 -9.95 -15.08
CA ALA A 333 19.91 -9.76 -16.46
C ALA A 333 19.51 -10.96 -17.34
N ALA A 334 19.73 -12.18 -16.88
CA ALA A 334 19.33 -13.39 -17.60
C ALA A 334 17.82 -13.44 -17.86
N VAL A 335 17.00 -13.12 -16.85
CA VAL A 335 15.52 -13.11 -16.96
C VAL A 335 15.04 -12.00 -17.87
N ILE A 336 15.58 -10.79 -17.76
CA ILE A 336 15.20 -9.64 -18.60
C ILE A 336 15.65 -9.84 -20.05
N LEU A 337 16.85 -10.38 -20.27
CA LEU A 337 17.40 -10.58 -21.61
C LEU A 337 16.87 -11.83 -22.28
N TRP A 338 16.26 -12.75 -21.57
CA TRP A 338 15.72 -14.00 -22.14
C TRP A 338 14.77 -13.76 -23.32
N GLY A 339 13.78 -12.90 -23.17
CA GLY A 339 12.86 -12.55 -24.26
C GLY A 339 13.56 -11.91 -25.47
N PRO A 340 14.35 -10.84 -25.29
CA PRO A 340 15.18 -10.27 -26.36
C PRO A 340 16.09 -11.27 -27.05
N VAL A 341 16.72 -12.18 -26.32
CA VAL A 341 17.59 -13.23 -26.89
C VAL A 341 16.80 -14.20 -27.78
N ILE A 342 15.67 -14.72 -27.30
CA ILE A 342 14.79 -15.59 -28.09
C ILE A 342 14.24 -14.86 -29.32
N TRP A 343 14.05 -13.55 -29.24
CA TRP A 343 13.61 -12.74 -30.38
C TRP A 343 14.74 -12.52 -31.40
N PHE A 344 15.98 -12.25 -30.94
CA PHE A 344 17.11 -11.85 -31.78
C PHE A 344 17.90 -13.03 -32.38
N LEU A 345 18.12 -14.10 -31.59
CA LEU A 345 19.01 -15.21 -31.96
C LEU A 345 18.56 -15.96 -33.24
N PRO A 346 17.28 -16.32 -33.45
CA PRO A 346 16.83 -16.97 -34.68
C PRO A 346 17.00 -16.09 -35.92
N ARG A 347 16.91 -14.76 -35.78
CA ARG A 347 17.09 -13.81 -36.88
C ARG A 347 18.54 -13.73 -37.35
N ARG A 348 19.47 -13.80 -36.38
CA ARG A 348 20.91 -13.79 -36.70
C ARG A 348 21.39 -15.11 -37.29
N LEU A 349 20.90 -16.23 -36.77
CA LEU A 349 21.38 -17.56 -37.17
C LEU A 349 20.59 -18.16 -38.38
N GLY A 350 19.31 -17.76 -38.56
CA GLY A 350 18.41 -18.39 -39.53
C GLY A 350 18.40 -17.82 -40.94
N GLY A 351 19.02 -16.66 -41.20
CA GLY A 351 19.18 -16.12 -42.57
C GLY A 351 17.91 -15.82 -43.37
N ASN A 352 16.70 -16.03 -42.84
CA ASN A 352 15.43 -15.81 -43.52
C ASN A 352 14.99 -14.36 -43.47
N ALA A 353 15.18 -13.62 -44.56
CA ALA A 353 14.77 -12.22 -44.70
C ALA A 353 13.23 -11.99 -44.58
N ASN A 354 12.42 -13.06 -44.70
CA ASN A 354 10.96 -12.99 -44.64
C ASN A 354 10.33 -13.39 -43.29
N MET A 355 11.10 -13.47 -42.20
CA MET A 355 10.56 -13.84 -40.91
C MET A 355 9.71 -12.68 -40.32
N PRO A 356 8.47 -12.93 -39.87
CA PRO A 356 7.64 -11.89 -39.28
C PRO A 356 8.33 -11.27 -38.04
N TRP A 357 8.03 -9.99 -37.76
CA TRP A 357 8.69 -9.24 -36.70
C TRP A 357 8.58 -9.92 -35.33
N VAL A 358 7.46 -10.60 -35.04
CA VAL A 358 7.25 -11.43 -33.85
C VAL A 358 6.49 -12.68 -34.26
N THR A 359 6.97 -13.85 -33.85
CA THR A 359 6.27 -15.12 -34.02
C THR A 359 5.47 -15.44 -32.76
N GLU A 360 4.38 -16.23 -32.91
CA GLU A 360 3.55 -16.64 -31.77
C GLU A 360 4.35 -17.38 -30.68
N GLU A 361 5.37 -18.12 -31.06
CA GLU A 361 6.25 -18.85 -30.13
C GLU A 361 7.15 -17.94 -29.29
N GLN A 362 7.47 -16.74 -29.79
CA GLN A 362 8.33 -15.76 -29.09
C GLN A 362 7.55 -14.87 -28.09
N ILE A 363 6.23 -14.74 -28.27
CA ILE A 363 5.39 -13.85 -27.46
C ILE A 363 5.48 -14.16 -25.96
N PRO A 364 5.37 -15.41 -25.47
CA PRO A 364 5.43 -15.69 -24.03
C PRO A 364 6.75 -15.24 -23.40
N ALA A 365 7.86 -15.47 -24.05
CA ALA A 365 9.18 -15.07 -23.55
C ALA A 365 9.32 -13.55 -23.47
N LEU A 366 8.90 -12.83 -24.52
CA LEU A 366 8.92 -11.36 -24.56
C LEU A 366 8.01 -10.74 -23.50
N VAL A 367 6.81 -11.29 -23.32
CA VAL A 367 5.84 -10.80 -22.31
C VAL A 367 6.37 -11.03 -20.90
N ILE A 368 6.91 -12.20 -20.59
CA ILE A 368 7.46 -12.49 -19.25
C ILE A 368 8.66 -11.58 -18.97
N SER A 369 9.63 -11.50 -19.86
CA SER A 369 10.81 -10.65 -19.69
C SER A 369 10.44 -9.17 -19.57
N GLY A 370 9.55 -8.69 -20.44
CA GLY A 370 9.08 -7.30 -20.41
C GLY A 370 8.28 -6.98 -19.13
N SER A 371 7.42 -7.88 -18.67
CA SER A 371 6.66 -7.68 -17.43
C SER A 371 7.56 -7.65 -16.19
N LEU A 372 8.55 -8.55 -16.11
CA LEU A 372 9.49 -8.56 -14.99
C LEU A 372 10.39 -7.33 -14.98
N ALA A 373 10.87 -6.88 -16.15
CA ALA A 373 11.62 -5.64 -16.27
C ALA A 373 10.80 -4.41 -15.80
N LEU A 374 9.54 -4.32 -16.27
CA LEU A 374 8.65 -3.23 -15.89
C LEU A 374 8.35 -3.23 -14.39
N ILE A 375 8.05 -4.40 -13.83
CA ILE A 375 7.77 -4.59 -12.40
C ILE A 375 8.98 -4.16 -11.56
N TYR A 376 10.18 -4.58 -11.95
CA TYR A 376 11.41 -4.18 -11.26
C TYR A 376 11.62 -2.67 -11.30
N LEU A 377 11.50 -2.06 -12.48
CA LEU A 377 11.62 -0.61 -12.64
C LEU A 377 10.56 0.16 -11.83
N ALA A 378 9.33 -0.36 -11.79
CA ALA A 378 8.24 0.30 -11.08
C ALA A 378 8.44 0.31 -9.58
N ASP A 379 8.80 -0.81 -8.98
CA ASP A 379 8.82 -0.94 -7.52
C ASP A 379 10.23 -0.89 -6.89
N ARG A 380 11.27 -1.28 -7.62
CA ARG A 380 12.66 -1.34 -7.09
C ARG A 380 13.58 -0.23 -7.57
N THR A 381 13.00 0.82 -8.15
CA THR A 381 13.74 2.04 -8.54
C THR A 381 12.95 3.29 -8.19
N GLY A 382 13.61 4.47 -8.27
CA GLY A 382 12.94 5.78 -8.19
C GLY A 382 12.25 6.22 -9.48
N PHE A 383 12.14 5.34 -10.48
CA PHE A 383 11.63 5.68 -11.81
C PHE A 383 10.15 6.12 -11.81
N TRP A 384 9.32 5.53 -10.95
CA TRP A 384 7.98 6.00 -10.65
C TRP A 384 7.88 6.37 -9.17
N LEU A 385 7.16 7.46 -8.90
CA LEU A 385 6.91 7.94 -7.55
C LEU A 385 5.96 6.99 -6.81
N LYS A 386 6.02 7.01 -5.49
CA LYS A 386 5.21 6.16 -4.62
C LYS A 386 4.52 6.99 -3.56
N GLU A 387 3.24 6.74 -3.35
CA GLU A 387 2.42 7.42 -2.35
C GLU A 387 1.66 6.43 -1.47
N GLN A 388 1.12 6.92 -0.36
CA GLN A 388 0.25 6.13 0.51
C GLN A 388 -1.08 5.83 -0.19
N LYS A 389 -1.70 4.71 0.18
CA LYS A 389 -3.04 4.37 -0.31
C LYS A 389 -4.08 5.33 0.26
N GLN A 390 -4.95 5.80 -0.60
CA GLN A 390 -6.04 6.71 -0.26
C GLN A 390 -7.38 6.06 -0.56
N PHE A 391 -8.33 6.15 0.37
CA PHE A 391 -9.68 5.69 0.13
C PHE A 391 -10.57 6.86 -0.30
N SER A 392 -11.05 6.80 -1.54
CA SER A 392 -12.08 7.69 -2.06
C SER A 392 -13.36 6.89 -2.32
N PRO A 393 -14.45 7.15 -1.59
CA PRO A 393 -15.72 6.42 -1.77
C PRO A 393 -16.26 6.54 -3.21
N TRP A 394 -16.17 7.73 -3.80
CA TRP A 394 -16.66 8.00 -5.15
C TRP A 394 -15.86 7.25 -6.22
N SER A 395 -14.54 7.34 -6.18
CA SER A 395 -13.67 6.64 -7.14
C SER A 395 -13.78 5.12 -6.98
N PHE A 396 -13.86 4.63 -5.74
CA PHE A 396 -14.09 3.21 -5.45
C PHE A 396 -15.43 2.73 -6.03
N GLY A 397 -16.52 3.45 -5.74
CA GLY A 397 -17.87 3.15 -6.24
C GLY A 397 -17.93 3.22 -7.77
N PHE A 398 -17.32 4.23 -8.38
CA PHE A 398 -17.26 4.39 -9.84
C PHE A 398 -16.56 3.21 -10.52
N LEU A 399 -15.39 2.78 -10.03
CA LEU A 399 -14.68 1.63 -10.60
C LEU A 399 -15.44 0.32 -10.41
N CYS A 400 -16.11 0.12 -9.26
CA CYS A 400 -16.98 -1.03 -9.04
C CYS A 400 -18.16 -1.02 -10.03
N PHE A 401 -18.80 0.13 -10.23
CA PHE A 401 -19.91 0.28 -11.18
C PHE A 401 -19.44 0.06 -12.62
N LEU A 402 -18.32 0.67 -13.02
CA LEU A 402 -17.75 0.48 -14.36
C LEU A 402 -17.44 -0.99 -14.63
N SER A 403 -16.84 -1.69 -13.67
CA SER A 403 -16.52 -3.10 -13.82
C SER A 403 -17.78 -3.96 -13.96
N LEU A 404 -18.82 -3.66 -13.17
CA LEU A 404 -20.13 -4.32 -13.28
C LEU A 404 -20.77 -4.07 -14.65
N ALA A 405 -20.74 -2.82 -15.14
CA ALA A 405 -21.30 -2.45 -16.45
C ALA A 405 -20.58 -3.22 -17.58
N VAL A 406 -19.25 -3.26 -17.58
CA VAL A 406 -18.47 -4.05 -18.55
C VAL A 406 -18.81 -5.54 -18.45
N GLY A 407 -18.95 -6.06 -17.24
CA GLY A 407 -19.37 -7.43 -16.99
C GLY A 407 -20.72 -7.74 -17.62
N LEU A 408 -21.73 -6.91 -17.39
CA LEU A 408 -23.09 -7.08 -17.91
C LEU A 408 -23.17 -6.94 -19.43
N LEU A 409 -22.49 -5.94 -20.01
CA LEU A 409 -22.44 -5.71 -21.46
C LEU A 409 -21.80 -6.86 -22.24
N THR A 410 -20.94 -7.64 -21.59
CA THR A 410 -20.23 -8.76 -22.22
C THR A 410 -20.86 -10.12 -21.95
N VAL A 411 -22.04 -10.17 -21.33
CA VAL A 411 -22.77 -11.43 -21.09
C VAL A 411 -23.16 -12.07 -22.42
N LYS A 412 -22.81 -13.34 -22.56
CA LYS A 412 -23.26 -14.20 -23.67
C LYS A 412 -23.93 -15.43 -23.10
N ARG A 413 -24.99 -15.87 -23.76
CA ARG A 413 -25.72 -17.07 -23.41
C ARG A 413 -25.35 -18.20 -24.39
N ALA A 414 -25.11 -19.38 -23.85
CA ALA A 414 -24.98 -20.59 -24.66
C ALA A 414 -26.36 -21.13 -25.03
N ASP A 415 -26.46 -21.81 -26.14
CA ASP A 415 -27.73 -22.36 -26.67
C ASP A 415 -28.28 -23.47 -25.75
N ASN A 416 -27.39 -24.25 -25.13
CA ASN A 416 -27.75 -25.37 -24.25
C ASN A 416 -27.45 -25.05 -22.78
N ASP A 417 -28.14 -25.74 -21.86
CA ASP A 417 -27.83 -25.70 -20.40
C ASP A 417 -26.46 -26.40 -20.18
N LEU A 418 -25.47 -25.62 -19.74
CA LEU A 418 -24.10 -26.10 -19.49
C LEU A 418 -23.96 -26.89 -18.19
N GLY A 419 -25.05 -26.97 -17.40
CA GLY A 419 -25.08 -27.69 -16.12
C GLY A 419 -24.52 -26.91 -14.94
N PHE A 420 -24.61 -27.55 -13.78
CA PHE A 420 -24.24 -26.96 -12.48
C PHE A 420 -22.72 -26.75 -12.37
N LEU A 421 -22.30 -25.56 -11.93
CA LEU A 421 -20.90 -25.13 -11.75
C LEU A 421 -20.01 -25.48 -12.96
N ASN A 422 -20.46 -25.12 -14.16
CA ASN A 422 -19.67 -25.30 -15.37
C ASN A 422 -18.43 -24.39 -15.39
N ARG A 423 -17.49 -24.68 -16.30
CA ARG A 423 -16.20 -23.99 -16.34
C ARG A 423 -16.32 -22.50 -16.65
N ASP A 424 -17.17 -22.12 -17.61
CA ASP A 424 -17.37 -20.72 -17.99
C ASP A 424 -17.91 -19.90 -16.82
N GLN A 425 -18.82 -20.49 -16.03
CA GLN A 425 -19.38 -19.88 -14.81
C GLN A 425 -18.33 -19.72 -13.71
N THR A 426 -17.48 -20.73 -13.51
CA THR A 426 -16.43 -20.64 -12.48
C THR A 426 -15.33 -19.68 -12.87
N ASP A 427 -14.99 -19.59 -14.17
CA ASP A 427 -14.03 -18.61 -14.66
C ASP A 427 -14.60 -17.18 -14.59
N GLU A 428 -15.89 -16.97 -14.92
CA GLU A 428 -16.58 -15.69 -14.69
C GLU A 428 -16.54 -15.29 -13.20
N TRP A 429 -16.84 -16.24 -12.31
CA TRP A 429 -16.84 -16.00 -10.88
C TRP A 429 -15.47 -15.54 -10.39
N LYS A 430 -14.39 -16.23 -10.73
CA LYS A 430 -13.02 -15.80 -10.42
C LYS A 430 -12.72 -14.40 -10.96
N GLY A 431 -13.20 -14.06 -12.16
CA GLY A 431 -12.89 -12.80 -12.82
C GLY A 431 -13.46 -11.58 -12.10
N TRP A 432 -14.76 -11.57 -11.80
CA TRP A 432 -15.33 -10.43 -11.08
C TRP A 432 -14.83 -10.33 -9.63
N MET A 433 -14.59 -11.46 -8.95
CA MET A 433 -13.96 -11.45 -7.64
C MET A 433 -12.55 -10.86 -7.69
N GLN A 434 -11.76 -11.22 -8.72
CA GLN A 434 -10.43 -10.67 -8.91
C GLN A 434 -10.46 -9.15 -9.06
N ILE A 435 -11.34 -8.61 -9.90
CA ILE A 435 -11.47 -7.16 -10.07
C ILE A 435 -11.85 -6.48 -8.75
N ALA A 436 -12.81 -7.03 -8.02
CA ALA A 436 -13.20 -6.49 -6.71
C ALA A 436 -12.02 -6.47 -5.72
N ILE A 437 -11.21 -7.54 -5.68
CA ILE A 437 -10.01 -7.63 -4.85
C ILE A 437 -8.94 -6.62 -5.29
N LEU A 438 -8.75 -6.42 -6.61
CA LEU A 438 -7.80 -5.43 -7.14
C LEU A 438 -8.19 -4.00 -6.72
N ILE A 439 -9.45 -3.62 -6.90
CA ILE A 439 -9.98 -2.31 -6.49
C ILE A 439 -9.81 -2.13 -4.97
N TYR A 440 -10.19 -3.13 -4.19
CA TYR A 440 -10.03 -3.14 -2.74
C TYR A 440 -8.58 -2.89 -2.29
N HIS A 441 -7.61 -3.56 -2.90
CA HIS A 441 -6.19 -3.39 -2.56
C HIS A 441 -5.65 -2.03 -2.98
N TYR A 442 -6.06 -1.53 -4.15
CA TYR A 442 -5.63 -0.22 -4.66
C TYR A 442 -6.01 0.91 -3.70
N PHE A 443 -7.27 0.95 -3.28
CA PHE A 443 -7.75 1.98 -2.35
C PHE A 443 -7.41 1.73 -0.88
N GLY A 444 -6.72 0.65 -0.54
CA GLY A 444 -6.41 0.34 0.86
C GLY A 444 -7.64 0.14 1.74
N ALA A 445 -8.75 -0.31 1.16
CA ALA A 445 -10.05 -0.43 1.82
C ALA A 445 -10.11 -1.49 2.95
N SER A 446 -8.98 -2.14 3.27
CA SER A 446 -8.84 -3.04 4.42
C SER A 446 -9.04 -2.38 5.80
N LYS A 447 -9.03 -1.05 5.83
CA LYS A 447 -9.31 -0.27 7.05
C LYS A 447 -10.83 -0.14 7.30
N ILE A 448 -11.67 -0.42 6.30
CA ILE A 448 -13.13 -0.26 6.34
C ILE A 448 -13.77 -1.64 6.47
N SER A 449 -14.32 -1.95 7.66
CA SER A 449 -14.89 -3.28 7.97
C SER A 449 -16.00 -3.67 7.01
N GLY A 450 -16.90 -2.76 6.64
CA GLY A 450 -17.99 -3.01 5.70
C GLY A 450 -17.54 -3.38 4.28
N ILE A 451 -16.28 -3.12 3.89
CA ILE A 451 -15.70 -3.56 2.62
C ILE A 451 -14.82 -4.81 2.83
N TYR A 452 -14.07 -4.83 3.93
CA TYR A 452 -13.19 -5.95 4.27
C TYR A 452 -13.96 -7.27 4.41
N ASN A 453 -15.08 -7.27 5.15
CA ASN A 453 -15.83 -8.48 5.45
C ASN A 453 -16.33 -9.20 4.18
N PRO A 454 -17.04 -8.55 3.24
CA PRO A 454 -17.41 -9.17 1.96
C PRO A 454 -16.22 -9.67 1.14
N ILE A 455 -15.12 -8.92 1.10
CA ILE A 455 -13.91 -9.35 0.37
C ILE A 455 -13.33 -10.65 0.96
N ARG A 456 -13.42 -10.88 2.26
CA ARG A 456 -13.01 -12.18 2.86
C ARG A 456 -13.85 -13.35 2.34
N VAL A 457 -15.16 -13.16 2.13
CA VAL A 457 -16.00 -14.20 1.52
C VAL A 457 -15.58 -14.49 0.07
N LEU A 458 -15.11 -13.47 -0.68
CA LEU A 458 -14.58 -13.70 -2.03
C LEU A 458 -13.28 -14.53 -2.00
N VAL A 459 -12.40 -14.30 -1.04
CA VAL A 459 -11.19 -15.14 -0.85
C VAL A 459 -11.58 -16.57 -0.49
N ALA A 460 -12.50 -16.77 0.45
CA ALA A 460 -13.04 -18.07 0.79
C ALA A 460 -13.65 -18.79 -0.43
N SER A 461 -14.31 -18.04 -1.32
CA SER A 461 -14.89 -18.58 -2.55
C SER A 461 -13.82 -19.15 -3.52
N TYR A 462 -12.64 -18.55 -3.60
CA TYR A 462 -11.52 -19.11 -4.37
C TYR A 462 -11.07 -20.47 -3.82
N LEU A 463 -10.97 -20.59 -2.50
CA LEU A 463 -10.57 -21.83 -1.84
C LEU A 463 -11.68 -22.90 -1.93
N PHE A 464 -12.96 -22.50 -1.86
CA PHE A 464 -14.08 -23.38 -2.17
C PHE A 464 -13.94 -24.01 -3.57
N MET A 465 -13.67 -23.18 -4.59
CA MET A 465 -13.49 -23.67 -5.97
C MET A 465 -12.27 -24.60 -6.10
N THR A 466 -11.21 -24.36 -5.31
CA THR A 466 -10.04 -25.24 -5.26
C THR A 466 -10.44 -26.63 -4.70
N GLY A 467 -11.17 -26.66 -3.57
CA GLY A 467 -11.70 -27.89 -2.98
C GLY A 467 -12.63 -28.63 -3.93
N TYR A 468 -13.61 -27.93 -4.50
CA TYR A 468 -14.59 -28.49 -5.43
C TYR A 468 -13.94 -29.03 -6.72
N GLY A 469 -13.08 -28.26 -7.35
CA GLY A 469 -12.49 -28.56 -8.66
C GLY A 469 -11.55 -29.76 -8.61
N HIS A 470 -10.60 -29.77 -7.65
CA HIS A 470 -9.63 -30.86 -7.52
C HIS A 470 -10.28 -32.16 -7.05
N THR A 471 -11.21 -32.09 -6.09
CA THR A 471 -11.95 -33.31 -5.65
C THR A 471 -12.77 -33.90 -6.77
N THR A 472 -13.50 -33.04 -7.54
CA THR A 472 -14.25 -33.51 -8.72
C THR A 472 -13.34 -34.18 -9.74
N PHE A 473 -12.14 -33.65 -9.96
CA PHE A 473 -11.16 -34.26 -10.85
C PHE A 473 -10.69 -35.62 -10.36
N TYR A 474 -10.28 -35.75 -9.08
CA TYR A 474 -9.78 -37.00 -8.52
C TYR A 474 -10.85 -38.09 -8.46
N ILE A 475 -12.10 -37.73 -8.22
CA ILE A 475 -13.21 -38.73 -8.26
C ILE A 475 -13.47 -39.21 -9.68
N LYS A 476 -13.46 -38.29 -10.69
CA LYS A 476 -13.81 -38.64 -12.08
C LYS A 476 -12.68 -39.26 -12.89
N LYS A 477 -11.44 -38.81 -12.67
CA LYS A 477 -10.29 -39.21 -13.49
C LYS A 477 -9.33 -40.16 -12.78
N ALA A 478 -9.33 -40.16 -11.45
CA ALA A 478 -8.45 -40.98 -10.60
C ALA A 478 -6.95 -40.91 -10.99
N ASP A 479 -6.53 -39.78 -11.57
CA ASP A 479 -5.14 -39.55 -11.99
C ASP A 479 -4.35 -38.92 -10.82
N PHE A 480 -3.57 -39.75 -10.15
CA PHE A 480 -2.69 -39.36 -9.03
C PHE A 480 -1.21 -39.32 -9.45
N GLY A 481 -0.92 -39.28 -10.75
CA GLY A 481 0.44 -39.29 -11.27
C GLY A 481 1.27 -38.08 -10.81
N PHE A 482 2.56 -38.30 -10.54
CA PHE A 482 3.50 -37.24 -10.15
C PHE A 482 3.54 -36.08 -11.13
N LEU A 483 3.48 -36.38 -12.43
CA LEU A 483 3.51 -35.34 -13.48
C LEU A 483 2.35 -34.35 -13.36
N ARG A 484 1.17 -34.84 -12.95
CA ARG A 484 -0.01 -34.00 -12.70
C ARG A 484 0.22 -33.04 -11.53
N VAL A 485 0.77 -33.54 -10.42
CA VAL A 485 1.08 -32.73 -9.24
C VAL A 485 2.13 -31.68 -9.57
N ALA A 486 3.19 -32.09 -10.28
CA ALA A 486 4.26 -31.19 -10.71
C ALA A 486 3.74 -30.06 -11.61
N HIS A 487 2.90 -30.39 -12.62
CA HIS A 487 2.32 -29.35 -13.50
C HIS A 487 1.49 -28.33 -12.73
N ILE A 488 0.71 -28.75 -11.75
CA ILE A 488 -0.12 -27.80 -10.97
C ILE A 488 0.76 -26.93 -10.08
N LEU A 489 1.73 -27.54 -9.35
CA LEU A 489 2.63 -26.78 -8.48
C LEU A 489 3.52 -25.82 -9.27
N VAL A 490 4.06 -26.24 -10.41
CA VAL A 490 4.84 -25.35 -11.28
C VAL A 490 3.99 -24.18 -11.77
N ARG A 491 2.76 -24.45 -12.26
CA ARG A 491 1.86 -23.39 -12.71
C ARG A 491 1.51 -22.39 -11.62
N LEU A 492 1.30 -22.85 -10.39
CA LEU A 492 0.94 -21.98 -9.25
C LEU A 492 2.13 -21.15 -8.75
N ASN A 493 3.35 -21.69 -8.81
CA ASN A 493 4.47 -21.15 -8.06
C ASN A 493 5.60 -20.59 -8.91
N LEU A 494 5.78 -21.04 -10.16
CA LEU A 494 6.93 -20.65 -10.98
C LEU A 494 7.07 -19.14 -11.12
N TYR A 495 5.99 -18.48 -11.51
CA TYR A 495 6.01 -17.01 -11.67
C TYR A 495 6.20 -16.28 -10.34
N THR A 496 5.57 -16.76 -9.27
CA THR A 496 5.71 -16.21 -7.92
C THR A 496 7.14 -16.34 -7.40
N LEU A 497 7.80 -17.48 -7.63
CA LEU A 497 9.19 -17.70 -7.22
C LEU A 497 10.16 -16.80 -7.99
N PHE A 498 9.97 -16.70 -9.33
CA PHE A 498 10.77 -15.77 -10.13
C PHE A 498 10.62 -14.33 -9.65
N LEU A 499 9.38 -13.91 -9.39
CA LEU A 499 9.11 -12.56 -8.93
C LEU A 499 9.68 -12.30 -7.53
N ALA A 500 9.49 -13.23 -6.59
CA ALA A 500 10.04 -13.13 -5.24
C ALA A 500 11.56 -12.99 -5.27
N TYR A 501 12.23 -13.79 -6.07
CA TYR A 501 13.69 -13.69 -6.24
C TYR A 501 14.09 -12.37 -6.91
N THR A 502 13.45 -11.99 -8.01
CA THR A 502 13.73 -10.75 -8.75
C THR A 502 13.54 -9.52 -7.89
N MET A 503 12.50 -9.52 -7.06
CA MET A 503 12.14 -8.39 -6.19
C MET A 503 12.83 -8.43 -4.82
N ASN A 504 13.62 -9.46 -4.55
CA ASN A 504 14.24 -9.71 -3.24
C ASN A 504 13.21 -9.63 -2.10
N THR A 505 12.12 -10.40 -2.24
CA THR A 505 11.01 -10.47 -1.29
C THR A 505 10.76 -11.90 -0.85
N ASP A 506 10.08 -12.07 0.27
CA ASP A 506 9.70 -13.40 0.73
C ASP A 506 8.59 -14.01 -0.13
N TYR A 507 8.74 -15.28 -0.51
CA TYR A 507 7.71 -16.05 -1.23
C TYR A 507 6.35 -16.05 -0.50
N ILE A 508 6.34 -16.12 0.84
CA ILE A 508 5.12 -16.06 1.67
C ILE A 508 4.40 -14.70 1.56
N SER A 509 5.08 -13.64 1.16
CA SER A 509 4.46 -12.32 0.96
C SER A 509 3.38 -12.36 -0.13
N TYR A 510 3.55 -13.21 -1.14
CA TYR A 510 2.53 -13.51 -2.16
C TYR A 510 1.53 -14.56 -1.66
N TYR A 511 1.04 -14.41 -0.46
CA TYR A 511 0.36 -15.38 0.39
C TYR A 511 -0.63 -16.33 -0.30
N PHE A 512 -1.26 -15.89 -1.39
CA PHE A 512 -2.29 -16.67 -2.09
C PHE A 512 -1.72 -17.89 -2.81
N SER A 513 -0.58 -17.77 -3.51
CA SER A 513 0.07 -18.90 -4.20
C SER A 513 0.54 -19.99 -3.24
N PRO A 514 1.28 -19.66 -2.15
CA PRO A 514 1.61 -20.66 -1.12
C PRO A 514 0.36 -21.28 -0.46
N LEU A 515 -0.67 -20.48 -0.17
CA LEU A 515 -1.90 -20.96 0.47
C LEU A 515 -2.66 -21.96 -0.42
N VAL A 516 -2.85 -21.64 -1.70
CA VAL A 516 -3.50 -22.54 -2.66
C VAL A 516 -2.66 -23.80 -2.90
N SER A 517 -1.33 -23.69 -2.94
CA SER A 517 -0.43 -24.84 -3.08
C SER A 517 -0.50 -25.78 -1.88
N MET A 518 -0.53 -25.24 -0.67
CA MET A 518 -0.74 -26.02 0.56
C MET A 518 -2.07 -26.76 0.52
N TRP A 519 -3.17 -26.06 0.23
CA TRP A 519 -4.49 -26.69 0.16
C TRP A 519 -4.58 -27.72 -0.96
N TYR A 520 -3.95 -27.48 -2.10
CA TYR A 520 -3.87 -28.46 -3.17
C TYR A 520 -3.19 -29.77 -2.72
N LEU A 521 -2.05 -29.66 -2.00
CA LEU A 521 -1.34 -30.82 -1.46
C LEU A 521 -2.16 -31.57 -0.42
N ILE A 522 -2.89 -30.86 0.44
CA ILE A 522 -3.79 -31.48 1.44
C ILE A 522 -4.92 -32.24 0.73
N ILE A 523 -5.55 -31.63 -0.29
CA ILE A 523 -6.58 -32.31 -1.08
C ILE A 523 -6.00 -33.54 -1.80
N TYR A 524 -4.84 -33.40 -2.42
CA TYR A 524 -4.15 -34.51 -3.07
C TYR A 524 -3.86 -35.65 -2.10
N GLY A 525 -3.23 -35.38 -0.98
CA GLY A 525 -2.92 -36.37 0.03
C GLY A 525 -4.18 -37.08 0.60
N THR A 526 -5.24 -36.30 0.87
CA THR A 526 -6.53 -36.82 1.31
C THR A 526 -7.15 -37.75 0.27
N MET A 527 -7.14 -37.40 -1.01
CA MET A 527 -7.73 -38.17 -2.10
C MET A 527 -6.85 -39.39 -2.46
N PHE A 528 -5.52 -39.25 -2.37
CA PHE A 528 -4.57 -40.32 -2.66
C PHE A 528 -4.61 -41.41 -1.61
N ALA A 529 -4.70 -41.06 -0.33
CA ALA A 529 -4.76 -42.05 0.77
C ALA A 529 -5.96 -43.00 0.59
N GLY A 530 -5.69 -44.28 0.36
CA GLY A 530 -6.71 -45.29 0.11
C GLY A 530 -7.52 -45.01 -1.19
N SER A 531 -6.88 -44.50 -2.23
CA SER A 531 -7.52 -44.11 -3.51
C SER A 531 -8.35 -45.28 -4.12
N GLN A 532 -7.97 -46.52 -3.91
CA GLN A 532 -8.69 -47.70 -4.35
C GLN A 532 -10.11 -47.86 -3.74
N TYR A 533 -10.39 -47.19 -2.63
CA TYR A 533 -11.70 -47.22 -1.96
C TYR A 533 -12.51 -45.93 -2.16
N ASN A 534 -12.10 -45.00 -3.06
CA ASN A 534 -12.79 -43.74 -3.28
C ASN A 534 -14.22 -43.91 -3.88
N ASP A 535 -14.53 -45.07 -4.42
CA ASP A 535 -15.88 -45.42 -4.87
C ASP A 535 -16.87 -45.59 -3.73
N ARG A 536 -16.37 -45.94 -2.52
CA ARG A 536 -17.19 -46.13 -1.34
C ARG A 536 -17.45 -44.78 -0.66
N THR A 537 -18.66 -44.24 -0.81
CA THR A 537 -19.02 -42.90 -0.31
C THR A 537 -18.75 -42.74 1.19
N VAL A 538 -19.04 -43.76 2.02
CA VAL A 538 -18.82 -43.70 3.47
C VAL A 538 -17.31 -43.57 3.80
N PHE A 539 -16.47 -44.35 3.11
CA PHE A 539 -15.02 -44.26 3.27
C PHE A 539 -14.48 -42.89 2.82
N LEU A 540 -14.96 -42.40 1.67
CA LEU A 540 -14.56 -41.12 1.13
C LEU A 540 -14.92 -39.97 2.07
N VAL A 541 -16.15 -39.94 2.59
CA VAL A 541 -16.59 -38.92 3.56
C VAL A 541 -15.80 -39.05 4.86
N GLY A 542 -15.60 -40.29 5.37
CA GLY A 542 -14.85 -40.53 6.61
C GLY A 542 -13.41 -40.02 6.55
N LYS A 543 -12.69 -40.30 5.45
CA LYS A 543 -11.30 -39.81 5.30
C LYS A 543 -11.20 -38.28 5.13
N ILE A 544 -12.18 -37.64 4.49
CA ILE A 544 -12.25 -36.18 4.38
C ILE A 544 -12.49 -35.54 5.76
N LEU A 545 -13.40 -36.12 6.57
CA LEU A 545 -13.61 -35.68 7.94
C LEU A 545 -12.37 -35.91 8.83
N LEU A 546 -11.66 -37.00 8.65
CA LEU A 546 -10.40 -37.26 9.36
C LEU A 546 -9.34 -36.23 8.95
N SER A 547 -9.17 -35.98 7.67
CA SER A 547 -8.26 -34.93 7.16
C SER A 547 -8.61 -33.56 7.71
N MET A 548 -9.91 -33.21 7.73
CA MET A 548 -10.40 -31.94 8.29
C MET A 548 -10.03 -31.83 9.78
N ALA A 549 -10.23 -32.88 10.56
CA ALA A 549 -9.88 -32.88 11.98
C ALA A 549 -8.37 -32.75 12.22
N LEU A 550 -7.56 -33.53 11.47
CA LEU A 550 -6.09 -33.49 11.58
C LEU A 550 -5.51 -32.14 11.19
N VAL A 551 -5.96 -31.56 10.07
CA VAL A 551 -5.46 -30.24 9.60
C VAL A 551 -5.93 -29.14 10.53
N THR A 552 -7.16 -29.23 11.07
CA THR A 552 -7.67 -28.26 12.05
C THR A 552 -6.84 -28.32 13.34
N TRP A 553 -6.54 -29.49 13.81
CA TRP A 553 -5.67 -29.67 14.98
C TRP A 553 -4.26 -29.12 14.72
N PHE A 554 -3.62 -29.53 13.61
CA PHE A 554 -2.28 -29.04 13.23
C PHE A 554 -2.19 -27.52 13.16
N MET A 555 -3.19 -26.85 12.56
CA MET A 555 -3.20 -25.39 12.40
C MET A 555 -3.53 -24.63 13.69
N LYS A 556 -4.21 -25.26 14.65
CA LYS A 556 -4.54 -24.65 15.95
C LYS A 556 -3.45 -24.82 16.99
N GLU A 557 -2.54 -25.77 16.81
CA GLU A 557 -1.41 -26.01 17.71
C GLU A 557 -0.18 -25.25 17.24
N PRO A 558 0.14 -24.09 17.83
CA PRO A 558 1.22 -23.21 17.33
C PRO A 558 2.58 -23.91 17.29
N TRP A 559 2.87 -24.76 18.29
CA TRP A 559 4.17 -25.41 18.44
C TRP A 559 4.51 -26.37 17.27
N LEU A 560 3.51 -27.03 16.68
CA LEU A 560 3.73 -27.93 15.54
C LEU A 560 4.21 -27.15 14.32
N LEU A 561 3.54 -26.03 14.02
CA LEU A 561 3.91 -25.19 12.89
C LEU A 561 5.22 -24.44 13.12
N GLU A 562 5.48 -24.01 14.37
CA GLU A 562 6.76 -23.41 14.78
C GLU A 562 7.92 -24.41 14.61
N THR A 563 7.72 -25.68 14.98
CA THR A 563 8.72 -26.73 14.80
C THR A 563 9.04 -26.95 13.31
N VAL A 564 8.01 -26.99 12.45
CA VAL A 564 8.22 -27.14 11.00
C VAL A 564 8.98 -25.94 10.43
N PHE A 565 8.62 -24.73 10.83
CA PHE A 565 9.27 -23.51 10.34
C PHE A 565 10.68 -23.33 10.89
N SER A 566 10.93 -23.70 12.15
CA SER A 566 12.27 -23.76 12.73
C SER A 566 13.17 -24.76 12.00
N PHE A 567 12.63 -25.93 11.62
CA PHE A 567 13.35 -26.89 10.79
C PHE A 567 13.72 -26.32 9.42
N LEU A 568 12.78 -25.63 8.75
CA LEU A 568 13.04 -24.97 7.46
C LEU A 568 14.08 -23.84 7.60
N GLU A 569 14.06 -23.11 8.70
CA GLU A 569 15.05 -22.09 9.02
C GLU A 569 16.46 -22.70 9.13
N HIS A 570 16.60 -23.77 9.88
CA HIS A 570 17.90 -24.46 10.04
C HIS A 570 18.40 -25.10 8.74
N LEU A 571 17.51 -25.67 7.93
CA LEU A 571 17.88 -26.39 6.72
C LEU A 571 18.14 -25.45 5.52
N CYS A 572 17.30 -24.42 5.36
CA CYS A 572 17.24 -23.59 4.15
C CYS A 572 17.52 -22.10 4.42
N GLY A 573 17.69 -21.68 5.67
CA GLY A 573 17.85 -20.26 6.03
C GLY A 573 16.58 -19.44 5.80
N ILE A 574 15.39 -20.05 5.85
CA ILE A 574 14.10 -19.42 5.56
C ILE A 574 13.45 -18.97 6.87
N HIS A 575 13.34 -17.65 7.07
CA HIS A 575 12.72 -17.06 8.26
C HIS A 575 11.24 -16.75 8.04
N TRP A 576 10.37 -17.70 8.29
CA TRP A 576 8.93 -17.52 8.15
C TRP A 576 8.21 -17.44 9.50
N SER A 577 7.23 -16.53 9.61
CA SER A 577 6.41 -16.40 10.82
C SER A 577 5.32 -17.47 10.86
N ALA A 578 5.47 -18.45 11.75
CA ALA A 578 4.46 -19.47 11.98
C ALA A 578 3.11 -18.88 12.42
N ARG A 579 3.15 -17.85 13.28
CA ARG A 579 1.96 -17.15 13.77
C ARG A 579 1.17 -16.47 12.64
N GLU A 580 1.87 -15.79 11.74
CA GLU A 580 1.21 -15.12 10.59
C GLU A 580 0.61 -16.12 9.63
N TRP A 581 1.33 -17.21 9.35
CA TRP A 581 0.85 -18.28 8.48
C TRP A 581 -0.37 -19.00 9.07
N SER A 582 -0.29 -19.39 10.35
CA SER A 582 -1.42 -19.99 11.07
C SER A 582 -2.67 -19.10 11.02
N PHE A 583 -2.51 -17.80 11.28
CA PHE A 583 -3.63 -16.85 11.17
C PHE A 583 -4.28 -16.87 9.79
N ARG A 584 -3.47 -16.79 8.72
CA ARG A 584 -3.99 -16.78 7.33
C ARG A 584 -4.65 -18.10 6.93
N ALA A 585 -4.06 -19.24 7.31
CA ALA A 585 -4.58 -20.55 7.00
C ALA A 585 -5.89 -20.86 7.77
N ASN A 586 -5.97 -20.45 9.04
CA ASN A 586 -7.15 -20.66 9.87
C ASN A 586 -8.37 -19.86 9.42
N LEU A 587 -8.20 -18.70 8.79
CA LEU A 587 -9.32 -17.90 8.31
C LEU A 587 -10.21 -18.62 7.28
N ASP A 588 -9.62 -19.54 6.51
CA ASP A 588 -10.32 -20.22 5.40
C ASP A 588 -10.28 -21.76 5.54
N LEU A 589 -10.17 -22.25 6.77
CA LEU A 589 -9.87 -23.66 7.07
C LEU A 589 -10.96 -24.62 6.57
N TRP A 590 -12.22 -24.34 6.83
CA TRP A 590 -13.30 -25.29 6.56
C TRP A 590 -13.92 -25.13 5.18
N ILE A 591 -13.72 -23.99 4.53
CA ILE A 591 -14.34 -23.73 3.23
C ILE A 591 -13.82 -24.66 2.13
N VAL A 592 -12.56 -25.10 2.21
CA VAL A 592 -11.98 -26.07 1.28
C VAL A 592 -12.69 -27.40 1.39
N TYR A 593 -12.90 -27.90 2.60
CA TYR A 593 -13.61 -29.14 2.87
C TYR A 593 -15.08 -29.05 2.46
N PHE A 594 -15.73 -27.90 2.67
CA PHE A 594 -17.07 -27.66 2.14
C PHE A 594 -17.11 -27.79 0.61
N GLY A 595 -16.08 -27.30 -0.09
CA GLY A 595 -15.90 -27.51 -1.53
C GLY A 595 -15.78 -28.99 -1.90
N MET A 596 -15.00 -29.77 -1.11
CA MET A 596 -14.87 -31.22 -1.31
C MET A 596 -16.21 -31.97 -1.11
N PHE A 597 -16.94 -31.66 -0.05
CA PHE A 597 -18.27 -32.24 0.18
C PHE A 597 -19.29 -31.85 -0.89
N THR A 598 -19.23 -30.61 -1.36
CA THR A 598 -20.10 -30.16 -2.48
C THR A 598 -19.79 -30.94 -3.75
N ALA A 599 -18.53 -31.24 -4.05
CA ALA A 599 -18.15 -32.08 -5.19
C ALA A 599 -18.77 -33.46 -5.10
N ILE A 600 -18.69 -34.12 -3.95
CA ILE A 600 -19.30 -35.42 -3.71
C ILE A 600 -20.81 -35.35 -3.87
N ALA A 601 -21.46 -34.36 -3.24
CA ALA A 601 -22.90 -34.19 -3.29
C ALA A 601 -23.39 -34.02 -4.74
N VAL A 602 -22.73 -33.16 -5.54
CA VAL A 602 -23.11 -32.94 -6.95
C VAL A 602 -22.92 -34.18 -7.79
N ILE A 603 -21.85 -34.96 -7.57
CA ILE A 603 -21.62 -36.22 -8.27
C ILE A 603 -22.71 -37.25 -7.93
N LYS A 604 -23.03 -37.39 -6.63
CA LYS A 604 -24.03 -38.36 -6.16
C LYS A 604 -25.46 -37.98 -6.56
N ILE A 605 -25.81 -36.69 -6.55
CA ILE A 605 -27.09 -36.22 -7.07
C ILE A 605 -27.28 -36.64 -8.54
N ARG A 606 -26.22 -36.53 -9.36
CA ARG A 606 -26.26 -36.98 -10.76
C ARG A 606 -26.30 -38.48 -10.90
N GLU A 607 -25.52 -39.21 -10.12
CA GLU A 607 -25.43 -40.66 -10.16
C GLU A 607 -26.77 -41.33 -9.78
N TYR A 608 -27.42 -40.83 -8.72
CA TYR A 608 -28.72 -41.32 -8.28
C TYR A 608 -29.92 -40.71 -9.00
N ARG A 609 -29.67 -39.84 -10.00
CA ARG A 609 -30.71 -39.13 -10.77
C ARG A 609 -31.74 -38.47 -9.89
N LEU A 610 -31.30 -37.85 -8.77
CA LEU A 610 -32.20 -37.19 -7.82
C LEU A 610 -32.97 -36.01 -8.45
N THR A 611 -32.46 -35.48 -9.56
CA THR A 611 -33.13 -34.41 -10.35
C THR A 611 -34.43 -34.89 -11.01
N ASP A 612 -34.60 -36.21 -11.21
CA ASP A 612 -35.74 -36.79 -11.92
C ASP A 612 -36.90 -37.15 -10.95
N ILE A 613 -36.70 -37.01 -9.65
CA ILE A 613 -37.69 -37.28 -8.62
C ILE A 613 -38.77 -36.17 -8.65
N PRO A 614 -40.11 -36.52 -8.55
CA PRO A 614 -41.19 -35.54 -8.62
C PRO A 614 -41.11 -34.41 -7.60
N GLN A 615 -40.53 -34.66 -6.43
CA GLN A 615 -40.37 -33.64 -5.38
C GLN A 615 -39.16 -32.70 -5.62
N TRP A 616 -38.27 -32.99 -6.57
CA TRP A 616 -37.06 -32.18 -6.84
C TRP A 616 -37.37 -30.70 -7.11
N PRO A 617 -38.37 -30.32 -7.91
CA PRO A 617 -38.70 -28.92 -8.13
C PRO A 617 -39.08 -28.17 -6.85
N LEU A 618 -39.73 -28.84 -5.91
CA LEU A 618 -40.09 -28.26 -4.61
C LEU A 618 -38.85 -28.05 -3.73
N VAL A 619 -37.98 -29.06 -3.66
CA VAL A 619 -36.70 -29.00 -2.93
C VAL A 619 -35.80 -27.89 -3.53
N ALA A 620 -35.74 -27.79 -4.85
CA ALA A 620 -34.97 -26.74 -5.52
C ALA A 620 -35.50 -25.34 -5.22
N LYS A 621 -36.82 -25.12 -5.29
CA LYS A 621 -37.42 -23.84 -4.95
C LYS A 621 -37.23 -23.48 -3.47
N GLY A 622 -37.37 -24.46 -2.56
CA GLY A 622 -37.10 -24.27 -1.14
C GLY A 622 -35.64 -23.92 -0.88
N GLY A 623 -34.72 -24.63 -1.55
CA GLY A 623 -33.27 -24.33 -1.49
C GLY A 623 -32.90 -22.94 -2.00
N ILE A 624 -33.53 -22.47 -3.09
CA ILE A 624 -33.35 -21.12 -3.63
C ILE A 624 -33.87 -20.08 -2.62
N GLY A 625 -35.09 -20.28 -2.08
CA GLY A 625 -35.65 -19.37 -1.09
C GLY A 625 -34.80 -19.28 0.18
N LEU A 626 -34.38 -20.42 0.72
CA LEU A 626 -33.49 -20.46 1.87
C LEU A 626 -32.14 -19.77 1.58
N SER A 627 -31.56 -20.00 0.41
CA SER A 627 -30.30 -19.38 0.02
C SER A 627 -30.41 -17.85 -0.07
N ALA A 628 -31.54 -17.32 -0.57
CA ALA A 628 -31.77 -15.89 -0.60
C ALA A 628 -31.84 -15.31 0.83
N VAL A 629 -32.58 -15.96 1.74
CA VAL A 629 -32.67 -15.54 3.14
C VAL A 629 -31.30 -15.59 3.83
N VAL A 630 -30.55 -16.68 3.64
CA VAL A 630 -29.21 -16.86 4.22
C VAL A 630 -28.27 -15.77 3.73
N LEU A 631 -28.29 -15.42 2.44
CA LEU A 631 -27.42 -14.40 1.88
C LEU A 631 -27.74 -13.01 2.45
N LEU A 632 -29.03 -12.66 2.54
CA LEU A 632 -29.48 -11.40 3.14
C LEU A 632 -29.13 -11.32 4.64
N TRP A 633 -29.38 -12.40 5.38
CA TRP A 633 -29.01 -12.49 6.79
C TRP A 633 -27.49 -12.33 6.98
N TYR A 634 -26.70 -13.02 6.16
CA TYR A 634 -25.25 -12.96 6.26
C TYR A 634 -24.71 -11.55 5.96
N PHE A 635 -25.27 -10.88 4.96
CA PHE A 635 -24.92 -9.50 4.64
C PHE A 635 -25.24 -8.54 5.80
N ALA A 636 -26.42 -8.69 6.41
CA ALA A 636 -26.78 -7.93 7.61
C ALA A 636 -25.85 -8.23 8.78
N PHE A 637 -25.47 -9.51 8.97
CA PHE A 637 -24.50 -9.94 9.96
C PHE A 637 -23.12 -9.30 9.74
N GLU A 638 -22.60 -9.27 8.51
CA GLU A 638 -21.32 -8.64 8.19
C GLU A 638 -21.30 -7.15 8.52
N LEU A 639 -22.38 -6.43 8.20
CA LEU A 639 -22.50 -5.00 8.49
C LEU A 639 -22.67 -4.69 9.99
N SER A 640 -23.21 -5.63 10.77
CA SER A 640 -23.40 -5.46 12.20
C SER A 640 -22.13 -5.66 13.03
N GLN A 641 -21.04 -6.16 12.43
CA GLN A 641 -19.80 -6.41 13.17
C GLN A 641 -19.08 -5.11 13.48
N PRO A 642 -18.65 -4.88 14.74
CA PRO A 642 -18.00 -3.64 15.16
C PRO A 642 -16.66 -3.41 14.44
N ASP A 643 -15.90 -4.49 14.22
CA ASP A 643 -14.65 -4.43 13.51
C ASP A 643 -14.31 -5.75 12.76
N LYS A 644 -13.28 -5.69 11.94
CA LYS A 644 -12.80 -6.84 11.14
C LYS A 644 -12.20 -7.97 12.00
N PHE A 645 -11.71 -7.67 13.21
CA PHE A 645 -11.09 -8.69 14.07
C PHE A 645 -12.16 -9.55 14.68
N VAL A 646 -13.26 -8.96 15.17
CA VAL A 646 -14.45 -9.70 15.66
C VAL A 646 -15.05 -10.52 14.53
N TYR A 647 -15.19 -9.96 13.32
CA TYR A 647 -15.66 -10.73 12.15
C TYR A 647 -14.78 -11.95 11.87
N ASN A 648 -13.45 -11.80 11.91
CA ASN A 648 -12.51 -12.89 11.65
C ASN A 648 -12.61 -14.07 12.64
N THR A 649 -13.16 -13.87 13.83
CA THR A 649 -13.41 -14.97 14.77
C THR A 649 -14.54 -15.89 14.31
N TRP A 650 -15.54 -15.34 13.59
CA TRP A 650 -16.68 -16.08 13.08
C TRP A 650 -16.47 -16.64 11.67
N HIS A 651 -15.76 -15.88 10.84
CA HIS A 651 -15.58 -16.18 9.41
C HIS A 651 -15.17 -17.63 9.10
N PRO A 652 -14.19 -18.27 9.76
CA PRO A 652 -13.79 -19.64 9.47
C PRO A 652 -14.92 -20.65 9.56
N TYR A 653 -15.88 -20.39 10.46
CA TYR A 653 -16.95 -21.33 10.80
C TYR A 653 -18.22 -21.13 9.99
N ILE A 654 -18.47 -19.95 9.48
CA ILE A 654 -19.75 -19.62 8.82
C ILE A 654 -19.61 -19.18 7.36
N SER A 655 -18.38 -19.02 6.84
CA SER A 655 -18.13 -18.58 5.46
C SER A 655 -18.72 -19.50 4.38
N PHE A 656 -18.97 -20.76 4.71
CA PHE A 656 -19.61 -21.70 3.79
C PHE A 656 -21.09 -21.34 3.51
N LEU A 657 -21.75 -20.59 4.40
CA LEU A 657 -23.15 -20.21 4.24
C LEU A 657 -23.35 -19.26 3.04
N PRO A 658 -22.69 -18.09 2.96
CA PRO A 658 -22.83 -17.18 1.82
C PRO A 658 -22.29 -17.79 0.53
N VAL A 659 -21.21 -18.56 0.58
CA VAL A 659 -20.65 -19.22 -0.61
C VAL A 659 -21.60 -20.28 -1.14
N GLY A 660 -22.16 -21.13 -0.29
CA GLY A 660 -23.16 -22.13 -0.66
C GLY A 660 -24.44 -21.50 -1.18
N ALA A 661 -24.93 -20.45 -0.53
CA ALA A 661 -26.12 -19.70 -0.96
C ALA A 661 -25.90 -19.08 -2.36
N PHE A 662 -24.74 -18.45 -2.60
CA PHE A 662 -24.40 -17.91 -3.91
C PHE A 662 -24.36 -19.01 -4.98
N VAL A 663 -23.76 -20.16 -4.70
CA VAL A 663 -23.70 -21.30 -5.63
C VAL A 663 -25.11 -21.76 -6.02
N VAL A 664 -26.03 -21.90 -5.05
CA VAL A 664 -27.40 -22.30 -5.32
C VAL A 664 -28.15 -21.25 -6.15
N LEU A 665 -28.07 -19.98 -5.77
CA LEU A 665 -28.74 -18.87 -6.47
C LEU A 665 -28.20 -18.71 -7.89
N ARG A 666 -26.89 -18.80 -8.10
CA ARG A 666 -26.25 -18.69 -9.43
C ARG A 666 -26.65 -19.84 -10.36
N ASN A 667 -27.06 -20.98 -9.80
CA ASN A 667 -27.50 -22.17 -10.53
C ASN A 667 -29.02 -22.40 -10.50
N ALA A 668 -29.82 -21.40 -10.06
CA ALA A 668 -31.25 -21.55 -9.81
C ALA A 668 -32.06 -21.98 -11.06
N ASN A 669 -31.65 -21.54 -12.24
CA ASN A 669 -32.31 -21.90 -13.51
C ASN A 669 -31.35 -22.09 -14.66
N GLY A 670 -31.83 -22.68 -15.78
CA GLY A 670 -31.02 -22.96 -16.98
C GLY A 670 -30.48 -21.69 -17.66
N VAL A 671 -31.19 -20.55 -17.55
CA VAL A 671 -30.72 -19.26 -18.09
C VAL A 671 -29.46 -18.80 -17.38
N LEU A 672 -29.49 -18.82 -16.04
CA LEU A 672 -28.35 -18.46 -15.24
C LEU A 672 -27.17 -19.41 -15.46
N ARG A 673 -27.43 -20.73 -15.58
CA ARG A 673 -26.36 -21.71 -15.84
C ARG A 673 -25.71 -21.58 -17.21
N SER A 674 -26.43 -21.08 -18.22
CA SER A 674 -25.92 -20.94 -19.61
C SER A 674 -25.38 -19.55 -19.94
N ALA A 675 -25.69 -18.54 -19.13
CA ALA A 675 -25.19 -17.17 -19.33
C ALA A 675 -23.89 -16.93 -18.58
N SER A 676 -22.89 -16.34 -19.24
CA SER A 676 -21.62 -15.94 -18.62
C SER A 676 -21.05 -14.69 -19.26
N SER A 677 -20.44 -13.82 -18.47
CA SER A 677 -19.69 -12.66 -18.94
C SER A 677 -18.36 -13.09 -19.55
N LYS A 678 -18.11 -12.76 -20.82
CA LYS A 678 -16.86 -13.10 -21.48
C LYS A 678 -15.67 -12.29 -20.97
N ALA A 679 -15.90 -11.03 -20.57
CA ALA A 679 -14.86 -10.21 -19.95
C ALA A 679 -14.40 -10.80 -18.62
N PHE A 680 -15.34 -11.11 -17.74
CA PHE A 680 -15.00 -11.71 -16.45
C PHE A 680 -14.39 -13.11 -16.60
N ALA A 681 -14.91 -13.93 -17.49
CA ALA A 681 -14.32 -15.25 -17.75
C ALA A 681 -12.89 -15.17 -18.31
N PHE A 682 -12.57 -14.13 -19.10
CA PHE A 682 -11.20 -13.89 -19.56
C PHE A 682 -10.28 -13.55 -18.38
N ILE A 683 -10.67 -12.59 -17.53
CA ILE A 683 -9.90 -12.20 -16.35
C ILE A 683 -9.76 -13.36 -15.36
N GLY A 684 -10.81 -14.16 -15.19
CA GLY A 684 -10.78 -15.32 -14.30
C GLY A 684 -9.78 -16.40 -14.71
N ARG A 685 -9.48 -16.52 -16.02
CA ARG A 685 -8.46 -17.46 -16.51
C ARG A 685 -7.03 -17.03 -16.19
N CYS A 686 -6.78 -15.71 -16.06
CA CYS A 686 -5.49 -15.12 -15.69
C CYS A 686 -5.52 -14.47 -14.28
N SER A 687 -6.43 -14.91 -13.41
CA SER A 687 -6.64 -14.29 -12.10
C SER A 687 -5.42 -14.41 -11.18
N LEU A 688 -4.66 -15.49 -11.25
CA LEU A 688 -3.46 -15.69 -10.45
C LEU A 688 -2.36 -14.68 -10.87
N GLU A 689 -2.13 -14.57 -12.17
CA GLU A 689 -1.12 -13.69 -12.74
C GLU A 689 -1.45 -12.22 -12.42
N THR A 690 -2.71 -11.82 -12.60
CA THR A 690 -3.16 -10.46 -12.25
C THR A 690 -3.07 -10.18 -10.75
N PHE A 691 -3.33 -11.17 -9.90
CA PHE A 691 -3.17 -11.04 -8.46
C PHE A 691 -1.70 -10.82 -8.06
N ILE A 692 -0.77 -11.56 -8.65
CA ILE A 692 0.66 -11.47 -8.33
C ILE A 692 1.26 -10.17 -8.87
N ILE A 693 0.93 -9.80 -10.11
CA ILE A 693 1.45 -8.60 -10.77
C ILE A 693 1.03 -7.32 -10.02
N GLN A 694 -0.19 -7.27 -9.47
CA GLN A 694 -0.65 -6.09 -8.75
C GLN A 694 0.28 -5.62 -7.62
N TYR A 695 1.00 -6.55 -6.99
CA TYR A 695 1.88 -6.26 -5.85
C TYR A 695 2.96 -5.21 -6.16
N HIS A 696 3.32 -5.08 -7.45
CA HIS A 696 4.45 -4.25 -7.88
C HIS A 696 4.15 -3.35 -9.08
N LEU A 697 2.98 -3.47 -9.73
CA LEU A 697 2.68 -2.72 -10.95
C LEU A 697 1.84 -1.46 -10.71
N TRP A 698 0.87 -1.53 -9.81
CA TRP A 698 0.08 -0.38 -9.35
C TRP A 698 0.07 -0.25 -7.83
N LEU A 699 0.26 -1.34 -7.09
CA LEU A 699 0.74 -1.28 -5.71
C LEU A 699 2.26 -1.16 -5.74
N ALA A 700 2.83 -0.58 -4.71
CA ALA A 700 4.27 -0.36 -4.57
C ALA A 700 4.71 -0.48 -3.11
N GLY A 701 6.04 -0.52 -2.88
CA GLY A 701 6.58 -0.67 -1.54
C GLY A 701 6.08 -1.95 -0.89
N ASP A 702 6.12 -3.07 -1.62
CA ASP A 702 5.63 -4.37 -1.18
C ASP A 702 4.18 -4.32 -0.66
N THR A 703 3.30 -3.70 -1.43
CA THR A 703 1.86 -3.48 -1.16
C THR A 703 1.51 -2.42 -0.12
N LYS A 704 2.48 -1.69 0.43
CA LYS A 704 2.23 -0.65 1.44
C LYS A 704 1.73 0.66 0.81
N GLY A 705 2.18 0.97 -0.41
CA GLY A 705 1.81 2.16 -1.18
C GLY A 705 1.19 1.84 -2.54
N ILE A 706 1.06 2.89 -3.34
CA ILE A 706 0.65 2.87 -4.74
C ILE A 706 1.67 3.62 -5.58
N LEU A 707 1.76 3.27 -6.87
CA LEU A 707 2.49 4.10 -7.83
C LEU A 707 1.69 5.37 -8.09
N SER A 708 2.33 6.54 -7.92
CA SER A 708 1.69 7.84 -8.13
C SER A 708 1.64 8.18 -9.61
N HIS A 709 0.47 8.65 -10.08
CA HIS A 709 0.25 9.24 -11.40
C HIS A 709 -0.16 10.70 -11.21
N ARG A 710 0.78 11.61 -11.36
CA ARG A 710 0.72 13.05 -11.01
C ARG A 710 -0.43 13.87 -11.59
N ARG A 711 -1.35 13.33 -12.40
CA ARG A 711 -2.30 14.15 -13.18
C ARG A 711 -3.67 14.38 -12.55
N ASP A 712 -4.07 13.68 -11.48
CA ASP A 712 -5.49 13.64 -11.12
C ASP A 712 -5.95 14.69 -10.09
N HIS A 713 -5.03 15.42 -9.43
CA HIS A 713 -5.41 16.34 -8.33
C HIS A 713 -5.41 17.85 -8.67
N GLU A 714 -4.71 18.28 -9.69
CA GLU A 714 -4.84 19.68 -10.15
C GLU A 714 -6.16 19.94 -10.88
N MET A 715 -6.80 18.92 -11.45
CA MET A 715 -8.10 19.05 -12.11
C MET A 715 -9.27 19.06 -11.12
N ASP A 716 -9.22 18.27 -10.04
CA ASP A 716 -10.32 18.22 -9.04
C ASP A 716 -10.40 19.54 -8.24
N MET A 717 -9.28 20.11 -7.81
CA MET A 717 -9.27 21.40 -7.11
C MET A 717 -9.64 22.58 -8.04
N ARG A 718 -9.18 22.60 -9.28
CA ARG A 718 -9.56 23.62 -10.25
C ARG A 718 -11.01 23.47 -10.74
N TYR A 719 -11.57 22.26 -10.72
CA TYR A 719 -12.96 22.06 -11.12
C TYR A 719 -13.92 22.52 -10.03
N GLU A 720 -13.59 22.39 -8.75
CA GLU A 720 -14.36 22.99 -7.65
C GLU A 720 -14.25 24.50 -7.60
N GLU A 721 -13.05 25.08 -7.73
CA GLU A 721 -12.90 26.55 -7.77
C GLU A 721 -13.49 27.19 -9.02
N THR A 722 -13.42 26.54 -10.19
CA THR A 722 -13.95 27.12 -11.45
C THR A 722 -15.45 26.94 -11.62
N THR A 723 -16.07 25.94 -10.99
CA THR A 723 -17.53 25.72 -11.12
C THR A 723 -18.35 26.46 -10.06
N LEU A 724 -17.83 26.70 -8.87
CA LEU A 724 -18.55 27.38 -7.79
C LEU A 724 -18.33 28.91 -7.76
N ALA A 725 -17.12 29.38 -8.09
CA ALA A 725 -16.80 30.81 -8.08
C ALA A 725 -17.67 31.71 -9.00
N PRO A 726 -18.06 31.31 -10.23
CA PRO A 726 -18.97 32.10 -11.05
C PRO A 726 -20.42 32.07 -10.57
N TYR A 727 -20.82 31.00 -9.86
CA TYR A 727 -22.20 30.83 -9.37
C TYR A 727 -22.45 31.66 -8.12
N CYS A 728 -21.49 31.74 -7.21
CA CYS A 728 -21.57 32.57 -6.01
C CYS A 728 -21.49 34.06 -6.29
N ARG A 729 -20.75 34.52 -7.33
CA ARG A 729 -20.73 35.94 -7.74
C ARG A 729 -22.06 36.44 -8.35
N ARG A 730 -22.95 35.55 -8.76
CA ARG A 730 -24.24 35.93 -9.39
C ARG A 730 -25.43 35.87 -8.44
N ASN A 731 -25.33 35.19 -7.30
CA ASN A 731 -26.46 34.98 -6.38
C ASN A 731 -26.03 35.12 -4.91
N GLU A 732 -25.78 36.34 -4.46
CA GLU A 732 -25.50 36.66 -3.05
C GLU A 732 -26.64 36.36 -2.05
N GLN A 733 -27.76 35.77 -2.47
CA GLN A 733 -28.93 35.49 -1.65
C GLN A 733 -29.35 34.01 -1.60
N SER A 734 -28.55 33.05 -2.03
CA SER A 734 -28.92 31.64 -1.92
C SER A 734 -28.26 30.97 -0.71
N SER A 735 -29.06 30.25 0.07
CA SER A 735 -28.66 29.51 1.27
C SER A 735 -27.52 28.48 1.07
N ILE A 736 -27.11 28.25 -0.18
CA ILE A 736 -26.01 27.35 -0.52
C ILE A 736 -24.65 28.07 -0.42
N CYS A 737 -24.60 29.38 -0.66
CA CYS A 737 -23.37 30.16 -0.56
C CYS A 737 -22.97 30.49 0.89
N ALA A 738 -23.91 30.43 1.83
CA ALA A 738 -23.63 30.61 3.26
C ALA A 738 -22.96 29.37 3.91
N VAL A 739 -23.08 28.18 3.29
CA VAL A 739 -22.49 26.93 3.77
C VAL A 739 -21.04 26.74 3.23
N VAL A 740 -20.68 27.46 2.20
CA VAL A 740 -19.32 27.39 1.58
C VAL A 740 -18.38 28.46 2.15
N SER A 741 -18.92 29.43 2.90
CA SER A 741 -18.14 30.47 3.58
C SER A 741 -18.03 30.26 5.11
N GLU A 742 -18.57 29.18 5.64
CA GLU A 742 -18.26 28.60 6.95
C GLU A 742 -17.43 27.30 6.76
#